data_4ba887a09d37723ac79132daed377827
#
_entry.id   4ba887a09d37723ac79132daed377827
#
_cell.length_a   1.000
_cell.length_b   1.000
_cell.length_c   1.000
_cell.angle_alpha   90.00
_cell.angle_beta   90.00
_cell.angle_gamma   90.00
#
_symmetry.space_group_name_H-M   'P 1'
#
loop_
_entity.id
_entity.type
_entity.pdbx_description
1 polymer ?
#
loop_
_entity_poly.entity_id
_entity_poly.type
_entity_poly.pdbx_seq_one_letter_code
_entity_poly.pdbx_strand_id
1 'polypeptide(L)'
;MTSETSGWYARLDHECPERTQQIEIWLDSWLEATKKGFPIAATLPNNWPTLPAGLLSNPGTVLDHLIARFDAQSDGRSPRGVYAPPARFVDAILYDELRHGRSKKKEPPATLSLAALPPSFRGFAKQINENIDEDGDSESDSPEMDNRTMSGIPIPFADPCVGGGLFVERILRIHSERISGNTPNERREDTLRLLEGLQLVDSSEVAVTSARKRIVIVLARIGLVDLDGEGDEGKIGLSEAEMIIESNVRCVDPLLGEWPWNEGPMLLVSRPPWLRIKDRFRGNPDGSALRKRLSGQLREFQESDGRTRFSAIKGNVNLYRLYIERSMQLCQKGGRVRLVVPSSVLREKSSLPLRKLLVESNQWDSVWSFPEDHKLLFGGSQGVSVIGVTVGEETDVLTSFGPLLTDDLSSGNGLVSDAPFFELERGPWSSWTDASWAVPKMPRSPIERSRTLSAIGKLADKPRLVEDGTGLNPSTRAIKVRVGEVERSSWEDEICEWRDGLLPFIRASHIHFEDGRGVIRHPAFDTKNVGELEANSSGWSGPKNMAVQSRIACQAVVNPNSERRLVWAVVPEGCVIGNSVSFLDLPSEVTERLKDRFGTIEEGLGVLASQLNSEDLDLWSKAWAANNNVNNYEIETLPFEIEGGEFGLPV
;
A
#
# COMPACT_ATOMS: atom_id res chain seq x y z
N MET A 1 -9.81 16.42 1.93
CA MET A 1 -10.52 17.53 2.63
C MET A 1 -10.74 18.67 1.65
N THR A 2 -11.92 19.27 1.64
CA THR A 2 -12.17 20.49 0.88
C THR A 2 -11.42 21.67 1.50
N SER A 3 -11.22 22.78 0.76
CA SER A 3 -10.60 24.01 1.29
C SER A 3 -11.38 24.58 2.48
N GLU A 4 -12.71 24.45 2.47
CA GLU A 4 -13.61 24.87 3.55
C GLU A 4 -13.37 24.09 4.83
N THR A 5 -13.23 22.75 4.74
CA THR A 5 -12.94 21.86 5.87
C THR A 5 -11.57 22.17 6.48
N SER A 6 -10.54 22.39 5.65
CA SER A 6 -9.21 22.77 6.13
C SER A 6 -9.21 24.14 6.84
N GLY A 7 -9.98 25.09 6.31
CA GLY A 7 -10.17 26.41 6.92
C GLY A 7 -10.90 26.33 8.27
N TRP A 8 -11.84 25.40 8.41
CA TRP A 8 -12.54 25.20 9.69
C TRP A 8 -11.59 24.71 10.79
N TYR A 9 -10.76 23.70 10.52
CA TYR A 9 -9.78 23.22 11.51
C TYR A 9 -8.73 24.28 11.88
N ALA A 10 -8.34 25.15 10.95
CA ALA A 10 -7.43 26.24 11.25
C ALA A 10 -8.05 27.29 12.21
N ARG A 11 -9.35 27.60 12.02
CA ARG A 11 -10.09 28.45 12.97
C ARG A 11 -10.26 27.77 14.33
N LEU A 12 -10.56 26.48 14.35
CA LEU A 12 -10.68 25.72 15.60
C LEU A 12 -9.38 25.73 16.40
N ASP A 13 -8.21 25.58 15.75
CA ASP A 13 -6.91 25.66 16.41
C ASP A 13 -6.63 27.06 17.01
N HIS A 14 -7.21 28.10 16.42
CA HIS A 14 -7.10 29.47 16.95
C HIS A 14 -7.99 29.69 18.17
N GLU A 15 -9.25 29.22 18.12
CA GLU A 15 -10.25 29.40 19.19
C GLU A 15 -10.04 28.42 20.37
N CYS A 16 -9.55 27.22 20.10
CA CYS A 16 -9.27 26.19 21.08
C CYS A 16 -7.91 25.54 20.78
N PRO A 17 -6.79 26.11 21.23
CA PRO A 17 -5.43 25.66 20.84
C PRO A 17 -5.05 24.27 21.38
N GLU A 18 -5.67 23.82 22.48
CA GLU A 18 -5.38 22.52 23.06
C GLU A 18 -6.18 21.40 22.39
N ARG A 19 -5.51 20.54 21.65
CA ARG A 19 -6.16 19.50 20.86
C ARG A 19 -6.83 18.41 21.68
N THR A 20 -6.32 18.10 22.86
CA THR A 20 -6.99 17.20 23.81
C THR A 20 -8.35 17.77 24.18
N GLN A 21 -8.39 19.07 24.53
CA GLN A 21 -9.63 19.77 24.84
C GLN A 21 -10.60 19.81 23.66
N GLN A 22 -10.10 19.98 22.41
CA GLN A 22 -10.95 19.88 21.21
C GLN A 22 -11.67 18.54 21.12
N ILE A 23 -10.94 17.44 21.39
CA ILE A 23 -11.49 16.07 21.36
C ILE A 23 -12.52 15.88 22.48
N GLU A 24 -12.22 16.30 23.69
CA GLU A 24 -13.12 16.19 24.84
C GLU A 24 -14.43 16.95 24.61
N ILE A 25 -14.35 18.22 24.23
CA ILE A 25 -15.52 19.06 23.94
C ILE A 25 -16.37 18.43 22.82
N TRP A 26 -15.71 17.90 21.78
CA TRP A 26 -16.41 17.26 20.68
C TRP A 26 -17.20 16.02 21.15
N LEU A 27 -16.59 15.16 21.93
CA LEU A 27 -17.21 13.94 22.45
C LEU A 27 -18.37 14.27 23.42
N ASP A 28 -18.18 15.22 24.32
CA ASP A 28 -19.21 15.63 25.27
C ASP A 28 -20.41 16.27 24.56
N SER A 29 -20.14 17.13 23.57
CA SER A 29 -21.20 17.71 22.72
C SER A 29 -21.94 16.65 21.91
N TRP A 30 -21.23 15.64 21.40
CA TRP A 30 -21.85 14.56 20.65
C TRP A 30 -22.72 13.66 21.54
N LEU A 31 -22.27 13.36 22.75
CA LEU A 31 -23.03 12.62 23.76
C LEU A 31 -24.30 13.41 24.16
N GLU A 32 -24.17 14.68 24.46
CA GLU A 32 -25.29 15.56 24.85
C GLU A 32 -26.31 15.70 23.71
N ALA A 33 -25.84 15.87 22.47
CA ALA A 33 -26.70 15.88 21.29
C ALA A 33 -27.47 14.56 21.12
N THR A 34 -26.82 13.44 21.46
CA THR A 34 -27.42 12.11 21.40
C THR A 34 -28.51 11.95 22.48
N LYS A 35 -28.25 12.37 23.71
CA LYS A 35 -29.23 12.35 24.81
C LYS A 35 -30.47 13.19 24.49
N LYS A 36 -30.30 14.38 23.95
CA LYS A 36 -31.37 15.32 23.65
C LYS A 36 -32.07 15.09 22.30
N GLY A 37 -31.55 14.21 21.46
CA GLY A 37 -32.07 14.01 20.10
C GLY A 37 -31.83 15.20 19.16
N PHE A 38 -30.82 16.06 19.44
CA PHE A 38 -30.49 17.25 18.67
C PHE A 38 -29.30 17.03 17.72
N PRO A 39 -29.17 17.86 16.68
CA PRO A 39 -27.91 17.91 15.91
C PRO A 39 -26.75 18.36 16.80
N ILE A 40 -25.55 17.79 16.62
CA ILE A 40 -24.36 18.14 17.41
C ILE A 40 -24.03 19.64 17.38
N ALA A 41 -24.35 20.33 16.30
CA ALA A 41 -24.15 21.78 16.19
C ALA A 41 -24.90 22.59 17.25
N ALA A 42 -26.01 22.06 17.80
CA ALA A 42 -26.81 22.72 18.83
C ALA A 42 -26.20 22.58 20.25
N THR A 43 -25.21 21.72 20.43
CA THR A 43 -24.56 21.42 21.71
C THR A 43 -23.09 21.89 21.78
N LEU A 44 -22.53 22.33 20.65
CA LEU A 44 -21.17 22.89 20.63
C LEU A 44 -21.13 24.25 21.35
N PRO A 45 -20.00 24.59 22.00
CA PRO A 45 -19.80 25.88 22.62
C PRO A 45 -19.91 27.04 21.63
N ASN A 46 -20.41 28.19 22.07
CA ASN A 46 -20.62 29.38 21.22
C ASN A 46 -19.32 29.94 20.59
N ASN A 47 -18.18 29.65 21.20
CA ASN A 47 -16.85 30.04 20.68
C ASN A 47 -16.28 29.08 19.63
N TRP A 48 -16.99 27.98 19.35
CA TRP A 48 -16.53 27.09 18.28
C TRP A 48 -16.93 27.63 16.90
N PRO A 49 -16.07 27.47 15.88
CA PRO A 49 -16.42 27.91 14.54
C PRO A 49 -17.60 27.10 14.00
N THR A 50 -18.48 27.77 13.25
CA THR A 50 -19.66 27.13 12.63
C THR A 50 -19.23 25.94 11.77
N LEU A 51 -19.84 24.78 12.02
CA LEU A 51 -19.54 23.54 11.30
C LEU A 51 -19.94 23.64 9.82
N PRO A 52 -19.06 23.30 8.89
CA PRO A 52 -19.42 23.12 7.49
C PRO A 52 -20.50 22.03 7.33
N ALA A 53 -21.40 22.22 6.38
CA ALA A 53 -22.51 21.27 6.13
C ALA A 53 -22.01 19.83 5.90
N GLY A 54 -20.88 19.64 5.23
CA GLY A 54 -20.28 18.33 5.00
C GLY A 54 -19.75 17.63 6.26
N LEU A 55 -19.53 18.34 7.37
CA LEU A 55 -19.09 17.77 8.65
C LEU A 55 -20.26 17.50 9.61
N LEU A 56 -21.39 18.18 9.43
CA LEU A 56 -22.58 18.03 10.28
C LEU A 56 -23.18 16.62 10.24
N SER A 57 -23.14 15.98 9.08
CA SER A 57 -23.76 14.67 8.85
C SER A 57 -22.96 13.48 9.40
N ASN A 58 -21.68 13.69 9.72
CA ASN A 58 -20.81 12.60 10.17
C ASN A 58 -19.89 13.01 11.34
N PRO A 59 -20.39 13.07 12.57
CA PRO A 59 -19.63 13.45 13.75
C PRO A 59 -18.39 12.55 14.01
N GLY A 60 -18.46 11.26 13.66
CA GLY A 60 -17.36 10.33 13.79
C GLY A 60 -16.16 10.70 12.91
N THR A 61 -16.40 11.18 11.69
CA THR A 61 -15.31 11.65 10.81
C THR A 61 -14.58 12.85 11.40
N VAL A 62 -15.29 13.78 12.06
CA VAL A 62 -14.65 14.90 12.74
C VAL A 62 -13.78 14.42 13.88
N LEU A 63 -14.27 13.50 14.70
CA LEU A 63 -13.49 12.89 15.78
C LEU A 63 -12.21 12.22 15.24
N ASP A 64 -12.32 11.43 14.19
CA ASP A 64 -11.17 10.76 13.57
C ASP A 64 -10.12 11.78 13.09
N HIS A 65 -10.54 12.91 12.53
CA HIS A 65 -9.63 13.99 12.15
C HIS A 65 -9.00 14.70 13.35
N LEU A 66 -9.75 14.92 14.43
CA LEU A 66 -9.22 15.56 15.65
C LEU A 66 -8.14 14.68 16.29
N ILE A 67 -8.38 13.38 16.43
CA ILE A 67 -7.40 12.42 16.96
C ILE A 67 -6.18 12.35 16.06
N ALA A 68 -6.37 12.24 14.76
CA ALA A 68 -5.27 12.21 13.81
C ALA A 68 -4.39 13.46 13.87
N ARG A 69 -4.97 14.63 14.13
CA ARG A 69 -4.24 15.89 14.32
C ARG A 69 -3.52 15.95 15.67
N PHE A 70 -4.10 15.37 16.71
CA PHE A 70 -3.46 15.21 18.02
C PHE A 70 -2.22 14.32 17.90
N ASP A 71 -2.34 13.14 17.31
CA ASP A 71 -1.23 12.19 17.11
C ASP A 71 -0.10 12.81 16.28
N ALA A 72 -0.45 13.56 15.21
CA ALA A 72 0.54 14.23 14.39
C ALA A 72 1.33 15.28 15.17
N GLN A 73 0.71 15.99 16.11
CA GLN A 73 1.40 16.96 16.98
C GLN A 73 2.31 16.25 17.98
N SER A 74 1.81 15.20 18.62
CA SER A 74 2.56 14.41 19.60
C SER A 74 3.82 13.78 18.99
N ASP A 75 3.76 13.37 17.74
CA ASP A 75 4.89 12.84 16.98
C ASP A 75 5.78 13.93 16.33
N GLY A 76 5.48 15.22 16.52
CA GLY A 76 6.21 16.33 15.89
C GLY A 76 6.02 16.40 14.36
N ARG A 77 4.92 15.86 13.83
CA ARG A 77 4.59 15.83 12.40
C ARG A 77 3.68 16.99 12.00
N SER A 78 3.75 17.34 10.71
CA SER A 78 2.72 18.20 10.14
C SER A 78 1.37 17.46 10.12
N PRO A 79 0.26 18.10 10.49
CA PRO A 79 -1.08 17.50 10.38
C PRO A 79 -1.50 17.21 8.93
N ARG A 80 -0.71 17.67 7.95
CA ARG A 80 -0.93 17.38 6.53
C ARG A 80 -0.56 15.92 6.25
N GLY A 81 -1.57 15.10 5.94
CA GLY A 81 -1.37 13.69 5.55
C GLY A 81 -1.78 12.65 6.58
N VAL A 82 -2.38 13.05 7.70
CA VAL A 82 -3.06 12.13 8.59
C VAL A 82 -4.54 12.14 8.24
N TYR A 83 -5.05 11.05 7.67
CA TYR A 83 -6.44 10.95 7.20
C TYR A 83 -7.06 9.68 7.75
N ALA A 84 -8.26 9.82 8.32
CA ALA A 84 -9.13 8.68 8.56
C ALA A 84 -9.71 8.20 7.21
N PRO A 85 -9.84 6.89 6.98
CA PRO A 85 -10.49 6.39 5.79
C PRO A 85 -11.96 6.81 5.75
N PRO A 86 -12.56 7.04 4.57
CA PRO A 86 -13.98 7.32 4.46
C PRO A 86 -14.83 6.16 4.99
N ALA A 87 -15.96 6.44 5.66
CA ALA A 87 -16.84 5.39 6.20
C ALA A 87 -17.27 4.37 5.14
N ARG A 88 -17.61 4.82 3.91
CA ARG A 88 -17.96 3.93 2.79
C ARG A 88 -16.86 2.91 2.45
N PHE A 89 -15.60 3.31 2.57
CA PHE A 89 -14.45 2.43 2.34
C PHE A 89 -14.34 1.36 3.43
N VAL A 90 -14.52 1.77 4.70
CA VAL A 90 -14.53 0.84 5.83
C VAL A 90 -15.70 -0.13 5.73
N ASP A 91 -16.89 0.37 5.37
CA ASP A 91 -18.07 -0.48 5.14
C ASP A 91 -17.80 -1.53 4.08
N ALA A 92 -17.22 -1.14 2.94
CA ALA A 92 -16.91 -2.08 1.87
C ALA A 92 -15.97 -3.21 2.35
N ILE A 93 -14.93 -2.88 3.14
CA ILE A 93 -14.02 -3.87 3.72
C ILE A 93 -14.77 -4.83 4.64
N LEU A 94 -15.59 -4.30 5.55
CA LEU A 94 -16.31 -5.11 6.53
C LEU A 94 -17.38 -5.99 5.86
N TYR A 95 -18.15 -5.44 4.92
CA TYR A 95 -19.15 -6.22 4.20
C TYR A 95 -18.54 -7.33 3.35
N ASP A 96 -17.41 -7.08 2.68
CA ASP A 96 -16.69 -8.11 1.94
C ASP A 96 -16.26 -9.25 2.87
N GLU A 97 -15.68 -8.92 4.01
CA GLU A 97 -15.23 -9.92 4.98
C GLU A 97 -16.39 -10.72 5.60
N LEU A 98 -17.49 -10.05 5.92
CA LEU A 98 -18.66 -10.70 6.51
C LEU A 98 -19.47 -11.54 5.50
N ARG A 99 -19.21 -11.42 4.20
CA ARG A 99 -19.75 -12.30 3.16
C ARG A 99 -18.96 -13.60 3.04
N HIS A 100 -17.64 -13.53 3.09
CA HIS A 100 -16.76 -14.69 2.92
C HIS A 100 -17.01 -15.78 3.97
N GLY A 101 -17.42 -15.41 5.17
CA GLY A 101 -17.77 -16.35 6.22
C GLY A 101 -19.11 -17.09 6.05
N ARG A 102 -19.92 -16.76 5.04
CA ARG A 102 -21.23 -17.40 4.78
C ARG A 102 -21.23 -18.38 3.61
N SER A 103 -20.22 -18.37 2.75
CA SER A 103 -20.19 -19.16 1.52
C SER A 103 -19.02 -20.12 1.54
N LYS A 104 -19.27 -21.39 1.81
CA LYS A 104 -18.31 -22.51 1.58
C LYS A 104 -18.23 -22.91 0.08
N LYS A 105 -19.01 -22.29 -0.81
CA LYS A 105 -18.91 -22.49 -2.27
C LYS A 105 -18.92 -21.12 -2.93
N LYS A 106 -17.73 -20.60 -3.28
CA LYS A 106 -17.64 -19.58 -4.31
C LYS A 106 -18.01 -20.23 -5.64
N GLU A 107 -19.13 -19.78 -6.25
CA GLU A 107 -19.12 -19.74 -7.70
C GLU A 107 -18.01 -18.76 -8.09
N PRO A 108 -17.02 -19.17 -8.87
CA PRO A 108 -16.01 -18.24 -9.33
C PRO A 108 -16.74 -17.14 -10.10
N PRO A 109 -16.40 -15.85 -9.85
CA PRO A 109 -16.89 -14.79 -10.71
C PRO A 109 -16.50 -15.17 -12.14
N ALA A 110 -17.39 -14.94 -13.09
CA ALA A 110 -17.30 -15.40 -14.47
C ALA A 110 -15.84 -15.32 -14.98
N THR A 111 -15.22 -16.48 -15.09
CA THR A 111 -13.85 -16.67 -15.55
C THR A 111 -13.66 -15.95 -16.87
N LEU A 112 -12.59 -15.19 -16.99
CA LEU A 112 -12.08 -14.77 -18.31
C LEU A 112 -12.06 -16.02 -19.18
N SER A 113 -12.89 -16.02 -20.24
CA SER A 113 -13.04 -17.13 -21.16
C SER A 113 -11.67 -17.70 -21.50
N LEU A 114 -11.48 -19.02 -21.33
CA LEU A 114 -10.29 -19.79 -21.77
C LEU A 114 -9.83 -19.43 -23.20
N ALA A 115 -10.70 -18.83 -23.99
CA ALA A 115 -10.42 -18.35 -25.35
C ALA A 115 -9.44 -17.16 -25.39
N ALA A 116 -9.25 -16.43 -24.28
CA ALA A 116 -8.34 -15.29 -24.21
C ALA A 116 -6.92 -15.67 -23.77
N LEU A 117 -6.65 -16.93 -23.39
CA LEU A 117 -5.33 -17.42 -22.98
C LEU A 117 -4.51 -17.92 -24.19
N PRO A 118 -3.19 -17.70 -24.21
CA PRO A 118 -2.31 -18.29 -25.21
C PRO A 118 -2.46 -19.82 -25.28
N PRO A 119 -2.24 -20.45 -26.45
CA PRO A 119 -2.44 -21.90 -26.66
C PRO A 119 -1.70 -22.82 -25.70
N SER A 120 -0.55 -22.39 -25.15
CA SER A 120 0.25 -23.11 -24.15
C SER A 120 -0.45 -23.26 -22.79
N PHE A 121 -1.41 -22.41 -22.45
CA PHE A 121 -2.16 -22.47 -21.19
C PHE A 121 -3.44 -23.32 -21.27
N ARG A 122 -3.95 -23.57 -22.49
CA ARG A 122 -5.20 -24.34 -22.69
C ARG A 122 -5.06 -25.82 -22.36
N GLY A 123 -3.85 -26.38 -22.44
CA GLY A 123 -3.55 -27.77 -22.09
C GLY A 123 -3.60 -28.04 -20.60
N PHE A 124 -3.14 -27.09 -19.79
CA PHE A 124 -3.11 -27.21 -18.33
C PHE A 124 -4.51 -27.14 -17.71
N ALA A 125 -5.35 -26.23 -18.22
CA ALA A 125 -6.74 -26.09 -17.75
C ALA A 125 -7.62 -27.29 -18.05
N LYS A 126 -7.27 -28.12 -19.04
CA LYS A 126 -8.00 -29.33 -19.36
C LYS A 126 -7.73 -30.48 -18.40
N GLN A 127 -6.52 -30.58 -17.86
CA GLN A 127 -6.14 -31.61 -16.87
C GLN A 127 -6.75 -31.37 -15.48
N ILE A 128 -7.06 -30.11 -15.13
CA ILE A 128 -7.68 -29.78 -13.84
C ILE A 128 -9.17 -30.12 -13.84
N ASN A 129 -9.88 -29.96 -14.94
CA ASN A 129 -11.31 -30.27 -15.01
C ASN A 129 -11.62 -31.78 -15.06
N GLU A 130 -10.67 -32.65 -15.37
CA GLU A 130 -10.87 -34.09 -15.42
C GLU A 130 -10.65 -34.79 -14.06
N ASN A 131 -10.14 -34.06 -13.02
CA ASN A 131 -9.86 -34.62 -11.67
C ASN A 131 -10.86 -34.16 -10.59
N ILE A 132 -11.99 -33.52 -10.94
CA ILE A 132 -12.94 -32.95 -9.94
C ILE A 132 -14.17 -33.86 -9.72
N ASP A 133 -14.38 -34.91 -10.51
CA ASP A 133 -15.47 -35.86 -10.31
C ASP A 133 -14.93 -37.15 -9.67
N GLU A 134 -14.86 -37.20 -8.39
CA GLU A 134 -14.93 -38.36 -7.48
C GLU A 134 -14.17 -38.07 -6.17
N ASP A 135 -14.87 -37.49 -5.20
CA ASP A 135 -14.70 -37.91 -3.83
C ASP A 135 -15.90 -37.45 -2.97
N GLY A 136 -16.46 -38.47 -2.32
CA GLY A 136 -17.73 -38.42 -1.68
C GLY A 136 -17.85 -37.57 -0.43
N ASP A 137 -19.09 -37.31 -0.11
CA ASP A 137 -19.57 -36.72 1.13
C ASP A 137 -18.89 -37.31 2.37
N SER A 138 -18.06 -36.56 3.02
CA SER A 138 -17.79 -36.69 4.44
C SER A 138 -18.28 -35.39 5.11
N GLU A 139 -19.47 -35.46 5.68
CA GLU A 139 -19.93 -34.51 6.70
C GLU A 139 -18.91 -34.51 7.85
N SER A 140 -17.98 -33.58 7.88
CA SER A 140 -17.24 -33.26 9.09
C SER A 140 -18.05 -32.22 9.87
N ASP A 141 -18.71 -32.67 10.93
CA ASP A 141 -19.18 -31.84 12.03
C ASP A 141 -18.00 -31.00 12.54
N SER A 142 -17.92 -29.76 12.09
CA SER A 142 -16.96 -28.79 12.60
C SER A 142 -17.66 -27.86 13.60
N PRO A 143 -17.03 -27.54 14.75
CA PRO A 143 -17.57 -26.68 15.80
C PRO A 143 -17.58 -25.19 15.40
N GLU A 144 -18.09 -24.86 14.19
CA GLU A 144 -18.03 -23.52 13.61
C GLU A 144 -19.15 -22.57 14.08
N MET A 145 -20.13 -23.05 14.87
CA MET A 145 -21.26 -22.20 15.29
C MET A 145 -20.99 -21.35 16.53
N ASP A 146 -19.92 -21.61 17.28
CA ASP A 146 -19.71 -20.96 18.59
C ASP A 146 -18.95 -19.62 18.53
N ASN A 147 -18.24 -19.35 17.42
CA ASN A 147 -17.37 -18.17 17.29
C ASN A 147 -17.98 -17.02 16.47
N ARG A 148 -19.32 -16.92 16.42
CA ARG A 148 -20.02 -15.82 15.72
C ARG A 148 -21.20 -15.32 16.53
N THR A 149 -21.49 -14.02 16.37
CA THR A 149 -22.75 -13.43 16.80
C THR A 149 -23.91 -13.90 15.89
N MET A 150 -25.17 -13.74 16.30
CA MET A 150 -26.34 -13.99 15.44
C MET A 150 -26.33 -13.08 14.20
N SER A 151 -25.74 -11.87 14.30
CA SER A 151 -25.51 -11.00 13.16
C SER A 151 -24.45 -11.54 12.18
N GLY A 152 -23.76 -12.64 12.52
CA GLY A 152 -22.74 -13.31 11.72
C GLY A 152 -21.36 -12.63 11.77
N ILE A 153 -21.10 -11.78 12.76
CA ILE A 153 -19.79 -11.17 12.99
C ILE A 153 -18.91 -12.19 13.72
N PRO A 154 -17.71 -12.52 13.18
CA PRO A 154 -16.76 -13.37 13.89
C PRO A 154 -16.26 -12.70 15.17
N ILE A 155 -16.19 -13.46 16.23
CA ILE A 155 -15.67 -13.04 17.54
C ILE A 155 -14.64 -14.05 18.04
N PRO A 156 -13.58 -13.59 18.73
CA PRO A 156 -13.28 -12.20 19.05
C PRO A 156 -12.95 -11.35 17.81
N PHE A 157 -13.44 -10.09 17.81
CA PHE A 157 -13.15 -9.08 16.80
C PHE A 157 -12.10 -8.10 17.31
N ALA A 158 -11.04 -7.85 16.55
CA ALA A 158 -9.94 -6.99 17.00
C ALA A 158 -9.61 -5.83 16.07
N ASP A 159 -9.16 -4.73 16.68
CA ASP A 159 -8.43 -3.64 16.04
C ASP A 159 -7.23 -3.24 16.90
N PRO A 160 -5.99 -3.62 16.52
CA PRO A 160 -4.78 -3.27 17.26
C PRO A 160 -4.33 -1.81 17.11
N CYS A 161 -5.04 -0.99 16.36
CA CYS A 161 -4.80 0.45 16.20
C CYS A 161 -6.16 1.17 16.17
N VAL A 162 -6.95 1.02 17.25
CA VAL A 162 -8.36 1.44 17.26
C VAL A 162 -8.55 2.93 16.99
N GLY A 163 -7.55 3.76 17.31
CA GLY A 163 -7.66 5.21 17.14
C GLY A 163 -8.94 5.76 17.76
N GLY A 164 -9.70 6.52 17.00
CA GLY A 164 -11.03 7.02 17.45
C GLY A 164 -12.18 6.02 17.34
N GLY A 165 -11.93 4.74 17.01
CA GLY A 165 -12.96 3.72 16.97
C GLY A 165 -13.78 3.66 15.67
N LEU A 166 -13.20 4.03 14.53
CA LEU A 166 -13.93 4.04 13.26
C LEU A 166 -14.40 2.64 12.84
N PHE A 167 -13.52 1.64 12.86
CA PHE A 167 -13.88 0.28 12.46
C PHE A 167 -14.93 -0.32 13.38
N VAL A 168 -14.79 -0.11 14.68
CA VAL A 168 -15.79 -0.60 15.65
C VAL A 168 -17.14 0.13 15.51
N GLU A 169 -17.18 1.43 15.24
CA GLU A 169 -18.44 2.10 14.93
C GLU A 169 -19.15 1.43 13.75
N ARG A 170 -18.40 1.15 12.66
CA ARG A 170 -18.99 0.56 11.46
C ARG A 170 -19.48 -0.87 11.72
N ILE A 171 -18.73 -1.68 12.49
CA ILE A 171 -19.17 -3.03 12.85
C ILE A 171 -20.46 -3.01 13.70
N LEU A 172 -20.57 -2.07 14.65
CA LEU A 172 -21.77 -1.90 15.46
C LEU A 172 -23.00 -1.50 14.63
N ARG A 173 -22.83 -0.66 13.61
CA ARG A 173 -23.90 -0.30 12.68
C ARG A 173 -24.36 -1.50 11.85
N ILE A 174 -23.42 -2.25 11.27
CA ILE A 174 -23.72 -3.47 10.52
C ILE A 174 -24.41 -4.49 11.42
N HIS A 175 -23.97 -4.62 12.67
CA HIS A 175 -24.59 -5.47 13.67
C HIS A 175 -26.06 -5.09 13.88
N SER A 176 -26.33 -3.82 14.21
CA SER A 176 -27.69 -3.30 14.43
C SER A 176 -28.62 -3.52 13.23
N GLU A 177 -28.13 -3.28 12.01
CA GLU A 177 -28.88 -3.52 10.78
C GLU A 177 -29.28 -4.99 10.65
N ARG A 178 -28.36 -5.92 10.93
CA ARG A 178 -28.59 -7.35 10.78
C ARG A 178 -29.49 -7.98 11.83
N ILE A 179 -29.50 -7.43 13.06
CA ILE A 179 -30.36 -7.91 14.15
C ILE A 179 -31.68 -7.17 14.24
N SER A 180 -31.98 -6.23 13.35
CA SER A 180 -33.19 -5.37 13.40
C SER A 180 -34.50 -6.16 13.40
N GLY A 181 -34.54 -7.34 12.82
CA GLY A 181 -35.67 -8.26 12.79
C GLY A 181 -35.81 -9.19 14.01
N ASN A 182 -34.84 -9.20 14.93
CA ASN A 182 -34.82 -10.09 16.09
C ASN A 182 -35.69 -9.51 17.23
N THR A 183 -36.06 -10.35 18.19
CA THR A 183 -36.74 -9.92 19.40
C THR A 183 -35.87 -8.98 20.25
N PRO A 184 -36.44 -8.15 21.11
CA PRO A 184 -35.70 -7.26 21.99
C PRO A 184 -34.62 -8.00 22.81
N ASN A 185 -34.96 -9.14 23.40
CA ASN A 185 -34.00 -9.93 24.19
C ASN A 185 -32.85 -10.49 23.34
N GLU A 186 -33.15 -11.07 22.18
CA GLU A 186 -32.12 -11.54 21.25
C GLU A 186 -31.19 -10.42 20.80
N ARG A 187 -31.72 -9.22 20.55
CA ARG A 187 -30.89 -8.06 20.20
C ARG A 187 -29.96 -7.68 21.34
N ARG A 188 -30.45 -7.65 22.58
CA ARG A 188 -29.64 -7.37 23.76
C ARG A 188 -28.55 -8.42 23.96
N GLU A 189 -28.90 -9.70 23.94
CA GLU A 189 -27.96 -10.81 24.11
C GLU A 189 -26.88 -10.82 23.04
N ASP A 190 -27.24 -10.64 21.76
CA ASP A 190 -26.28 -10.64 20.66
C ASP A 190 -25.37 -9.40 20.71
N THR A 191 -25.90 -8.25 21.17
CA THR A 191 -25.11 -7.04 21.37
C THR A 191 -24.11 -7.21 22.52
N LEU A 192 -24.52 -7.81 23.64
CA LEU A 192 -23.61 -8.13 24.76
C LEU A 192 -22.50 -9.08 24.28
N ARG A 193 -22.87 -10.15 23.58
CA ARG A 193 -21.92 -11.11 23.01
C ARG A 193 -20.89 -10.43 22.08
N LEU A 194 -21.34 -9.48 21.25
CA LEU A 194 -20.42 -8.70 20.40
C LEU A 194 -19.50 -7.83 21.25
N LEU A 195 -20.01 -7.09 22.23
CA LEU A 195 -19.21 -6.20 23.07
C LEU A 195 -18.18 -6.98 23.90
N GLU A 196 -18.54 -8.12 24.47
CA GLU A 196 -17.65 -9.02 25.20
C GLU A 196 -16.57 -9.62 24.31
N GLY A 197 -16.89 -9.84 23.03
CA GLY A 197 -15.96 -10.32 22.02
C GLY A 197 -15.05 -9.26 21.39
N LEU A 198 -15.12 -7.99 21.80
CA LEU A 198 -14.22 -6.96 21.27
C LEU A 198 -12.83 -7.05 21.90
N GLN A 199 -11.79 -6.86 21.10
CA GLN A 199 -10.38 -6.80 21.51
C GLN A 199 -9.72 -5.57 20.86
N LEU A 200 -9.89 -4.41 21.49
CA LEU A 200 -9.50 -3.13 20.90
C LEU A 200 -8.34 -2.50 21.70
N VAL A 201 -7.26 -2.15 21.02
CA VAL A 201 -6.10 -1.51 21.67
C VAL A 201 -5.58 -0.32 20.88
N ASP A 202 -4.98 0.61 21.61
CA ASP A 202 -4.14 1.67 21.06
C ASP A 202 -3.06 2.04 22.08
N SER A 203 -1.94 2.57 21.62
CA SER A 203 -0.88 3.08 22.49
C SER A 203 -1.17 4.48 23.05
N SER A 204 -2.21 5.15 22.55
CA SER A 204 -2.65 6.50 22.95
C SER A 204 -3.84 6.43 23.90
N GLU A 205 -3.67 6.93 25.13
CA GLU A 205 -4.78 7.03 26.10
C GLU A 205 -5.93 7.90 25.57
N VAL A 206 -5.61 8.97 24.85
CA VAL A 206 -6.60 9.85 24.21
C VAL A 206 -7.41 9.09 23.17
N ALA A 207 -6.77 8.25 22.36
CA ALA A 207 -7.45 7.42 21.38
C ALA A 207 -8.38 6.39 22.04
N VAL A 208 -7.88 5.69 23.06
CA VAL A 208 -8.65 4.70 23.83
C VAL A 208 -9.88 5.32 24.49
N THR A 209 -9.71 6.43 25.20
CA THR A 209 -10.83 7.14 25.83
C THR A 209 -11.86 7.62 24.80
N SER A 210 -11.37 8.10 23.66
CA SER A 210 -12.23 8.52 22.55
C SER A 210 -13.02 7.35 21.94
N ALA A 211 -12.37 6.21 21.73
CA ALA A 211 -13.02 5.01 21.23
C ALA A 211 -14.10 4.49 22.20
N ARG A 212 -13.82 4.44 23.50
CA ARG A 212 -14.79 4.06 24.54
C ARG A 212 -16.04 4.94 24.50
N LYS A 213 -15.88 6.27 24.54
CA LYS A 213 -17.00 7.23 24.46
C LYS A 213 -17.75 7.09 23.12
N ARG A 214 -17.04 6.95 21.99
CA ARG A 214 -17.69 6.76 20.68
C ARG A 214 -18.54 5.50 20.64
N ILE A 215 -18.09 4.38 21.17
CA ILE A 215 -18.85 3.12 21.21
C ILE A 215 -20.16 3.34 21.96
N VAL A 216 -20.13 3.94 23.14
CA VAL A 216 -21.35 4.28 23.94
C VAL A 216 -22.31 5.18 23.15
N ILE A 217 -21.80 6.26 22.56
CA ILE A 217 -22.61 7.21 21.77
C ILE A 217 -23.27 6.51 20.57
N VAL A 218 -22.52 5.67 19.88
CA VAL A 218 -23.02 4.94 18.71
C VAL A 218 -24.09 3.93 19.11
N LEU A 219 -23.85 3.13 20.14
CA LEU A 219 -24.83 2.18 20.67
C LEU A 219 -26.15 2.87 21.10
N ALA A 220 -26.05 4.02 21.77
CA ALA A 220 -27.21 4.80 22.12
C ALA A 220 -27.98 5.33 20.89
N ARG A 221 -27.26 5.84 19.89
CA ARG A 221 -27.87 6.35 18.63
C ARG A 221 -28.56 5.29 17.79
N ILE A 222 -28.08 4.05 17.84
CA ILE A 222 -28.71 2.91 17.14
C ILE A 222 -29.72 2.17 18.02
N GLY A 223 -29.99 2.69 19.23
CA GLY A 223 -31.04 2.19 20.12
C GLY A 223 -30.73 0.91 20.87
N LEU A 224 -29.43 0.58 21.05
CA LEU A 224 -28.95 -0.62 21.75
C LEU A 224 -28.51 -0.36 23.19
N VAL A 225 -28.27 0.90 23.56
CA VAL A 225 -27.96 1.34 24.94
C VAL A 225 -28.96 2.38 25.40
N ASP A 226 -29.41 2.28 26.66
CA ASP A 226 -30.18 3.28 27.36
C ASP A 226 -29.24 4.19 28.19
N LEU A 227 -29.19 5.49 27.83
CA LEU A 227 -28.30 6.47 28.48
C LEU A 227 -28.86 6.97 29.83
N ASP A 228 -30.14 6.83 30.09
CA ASP A 228 -30.81 7.40 31.26
C ASP A 228 -31.31 6.32 32.25
N GLY A 229 -31.16 5.03 31.92
CA GLY A 229 -31.67 3.92 32.70
C GLY A 229 -30.72 2.75 32.89
N GLU A 230 -31.20 1.75 33.61
CA GLU A 230 -30.48 0.49 33.85
C GLU A 230 -30.61 -0.50 32.66
N GLY A 231 -31.27 -0.08 31.59
CA GLY A 231 -31.65 -0.90 30.46
C GLY A 231 -33.07 -1.48 30.59
N ASP A 232 -33.57 -1.99 29.48
CA ASP A 232 -34.88 -2.64 29.39
C ASP A 232 -34.80 -3.93 28.54
N GLU A 233 -35.96 -4.53 28.23
CA GLU A 233 -36.10 -5.68 27.34
C GLU A 233 -35.56 -5.40 25.91
N GLY A 234 -34.32 -5.20 25.67
CA GLY A 234 -33.75 -4.99 24.33
C GLY A 234 -32.64 -3.95 24.27
N LYS A 235 -32.40 -3.27 25.40
CA LYS A 235 -31.31 -2.32 25.54
C LYS A 235 -30.40 -2.67 26.71
N ILE A 236 -29.14 -2.37 26.57
CA ILE A 236 -28.13 -2.52 27.62
C ILE A 236 -28.12 -1.22 28.45
N GLY A 237 -28.04 -1.33 29.77
CA GLY A 237 -27.84 -0.17 30.64
C GLY A 237 -26.49 0.51 30.43
N LEU A 238 -26.43 1.83 30.63
CA LEU A 238 -25.19 2.59 30.42
C LEU A 238 -24.02 2.02 31.23
N SER A 239 -24.23 1.80 32.55
CA SER A 239 -23.15 1.29 33.43
C SER A 239 -22.65 -0.11 33.03
N GLU A 240 -23.55 -0.99 32.59
CA GLU A 240 -23.19 -2.32 32.08
C GLU A 240 -22.37 -2.20 30.79
N ALA A 241 -22.78 -1.37 29.84
CA ALA A 241 -22.07 -1.13 28.60
C ALA A 241 -20.68 -0.53 28.87
N GLU A 242 -20.57 0.49 29.71
CA GLU A 242 -19.28 1.14 30.05
C GLU A 242 -18.31 0.14 30.68
N MET A 243 -18.75 -0.69 31.61
CA MET A 243 -17.93 -1.69 32.27
C MET A 243 -17.35 -2.72 31.26
N ILE A 244 -18.17 -3.22 30.34
CA ILE A 244 -17.74 -4.15 29.29
C ILE A 244 -16.77 -3.47 28.32
N ILE A 245 -17.11 -2.26 27.86
CA ILE A 245 -16.27 -1.48 26.94
C ILE A 245 -14.92 -1.17 27.59
N GLU A 246 -14.90 -0.77 28.87
CA GLU A 246 -13.65 -0.51 29.58
C GLU A 246 -12.74 -1.73 29.68
N SER A 247 -13.32 -2.92 29.84
CA SER A 247 -12.55 -4.17 29.88
C SER A 247 -12.00 -4.59 28.52
N ASN A 248 -12.63 -4.19 27.40
CA ASN A 248 -12.34 -4.65 26.05
C ASN A 248 -11.69 -3.59 25.15
N VAL A 249 -11.52 -2.35 25.63
CA VAL A 249 -10.80 -1.27 24.94
C VAL A 249 -9.65 -0.80 25.84
N ARG A 250 -8.42 -1.19 25.52
CA ARG A 250 -7.25 -1.07 26.42
C ARG A 250 -6.17 -0.16 25.85
N CYS A 251 -5.50 0.61 26.72
CA CYS A 251 -4.30 1.35 26.37
C CYS A 251 -3.08 0.44 26.47
N VAL A 252 -2.65 -0.12 25.34
CA VAL A 252 -1.51 -1.05 25.22
C VAL A 252 -0.79 -0.79 23.92
N ASP A 253 0.56 -0.79 23.93
CA ASP A 253 1.34 -0.80 22.69
C ASP A 253 1.29 -2.21 22.08
N PRO A 254 0.59 -2.43 20.95
CA PRO A 254 0.42 -3.77 20.40
C PRO A 254 1.71 -4.37 19.80
N LEU A 255 2.73 -3.54 19.54
CA LEU A 255 4.02 -4.01 19.03
C LEU A 255 4.97 -4.47 20.15
N LEU A 256 4.98 -3.76 21.28
CA LEU A 256 5.91 -4.00 22.38
C LEU A 256 5.23 -4.57 23.63
N GLY A 257 3.92 -4.41 23.76
CA GLY A 257 3.15 -4.94 24.89
C GLY A 257 2.71 -6.38 24.69
N GLU A 258 2.18 -6.95 25.77
CA GLU A 258 1.47 -8.21 25.73
C GLU A 258 0.03 -7.99 25.27
N TRP A 259 -0.53 -8.96 24.57
CA TRP A 259 -1.94 -8.92 24.18
C TRP A 259 -2.79 -9.14 25.43
N PRO A 260 -3.77 -8.27 25.74
CA PRO A 260 -4.48 -8.32 27.03
C PRO A 260 -5.43 -9.52 27.22
N TRP A 261 -5.66 -10.31 26.17
CA TRP A 261 -6.57 -11.46 26.20
C TRP A 261 -5.83 -12.76 25.94
N ASN A 262 -6.31 -13.84 26.56
CA ASN A 262 -5.71 -15.17 26.44
C ASN A 262 -5.90 -15.78 25.03
N GLU A 263 -7.03 -15.46 24.39
CA GLU A 263 -7.35 -15.91 23.03
C GLU A 263 -7.16 -14.79 22.03
N GLY A 264 -6.57 -15.12 20.89
CA GLY A 264 -6.44 -14.19 19.77
C GLY A 264 -7.77 -13.98 19.04
N PRO A 265 -7.87 -12.94 18.17
CA PRO A 265 -9.07 -12.69 17.40
C PRO A 265 -9.29 -13.71 16.28
N MET A 266 -10.59 -13.91 15.95
CA MET A 266 -11.03 -14.61 14.74
C MET A 266 -11.16 -13.66 13.55
N LEU A 267 -11.39 -12.38 13.81
CA LEU A 267 -11.40 -11.34 12.79
C LEU A 267 -10.63 -10.12 13.30
N LEU A 268 -9.54 -9.78 12.62
CA LEU A 268 -8.74 -8.59 12.89
C LEU A 268 -8.83 -7.64 11.70
N VAL A 269 -9.34 -6.43 11.94
CA VAL A 269 -9.42 -5.38 10.90
C VAL A 269 -8.78 -4.12 11.43
N SER A 270 -7.82 -3.56 10.69
CA SER A 270 -7.09 -2.38 11.17
C SER A 270 -6.50 -1.53 10.05
N ARG A 271 -6.21 -0.27 10.40
CA ARG A 271 -5.34 0.61 9.62
C ARG A 271 -4.14 1.03 10.46
N PRO A 272 -3.04 0.28 10.41
CA PRO A 272 -1.84 0.59 11.16
C PRO A 272 -1.20 1.93 10.75
N PRO A 273 -0.38 2.56 11.61
CA PRO A 273 0.28 3.82 11.28
C PRO A 273 1.31 3.68 10.17
N TRP A 274 1.25 4.57 9.14
CA TRP A 274 2.17 4.61 8.00
C TRP A 274 3.35 5.53 8.26
N LEU A 275 4.13 5.21 9.29
CA LEU A 275 5.21 6.03 9.77
C LEU A 275 6.53 5.26 9.78
N ARG A 276 7.57 5.83 9.18
CA ARG A 276 8.93 5.29 9.29
C ARG A 276 9.50 5.58 10.69
N ILE A 277 10.16 4.61 11.30
CA ILE A 277 10.81 4.79 12.60
C ILE A 277 11.77 5.97 12.58
N LYS A 278 12.48 6.20 11.47
CA LYS A 278 13.39 7.35 11.33
C LYS A 278 12.69 8.71 11.35
N ASP A 279 11.43 8.77 10.95
CA ASP A 279 10.65 10.02 10.89
C ASP A 279 9.82 10.23 12.17
N ARG A 280 9.68 9.20 13.00
CA ARG A 280 9.11 9.33 14.35
C ARG A 280 10.05 10.17 15.19
N PHE A 281 9.50 11.06 15.95
CA PHE A 281 10.23 12.04 16.78
C PHE A 281 11.01 13.10 15.98
N ARG A 282 10.66 13.35 14.72
CA ARG A 282 11.25 14.45 13.93
C ARG A 282 10.87 15.79 14.57
N GLY A 283 11.86 16.65 14.83
CA GLY A 283 11.66 17.92 15.54
C GLY A 283 11.74 17.84 17.07
N ASN A 284 11.80 16.64 17.65
CA ASN A 284 12.07 16.47 19.07
C ASN A 284 13.59 16.59 19.33
N PRO A 285 14.05 17.39 20.33
CA PRO A 285 15.46 17.51 20.68
C PRO A 285 16.14 16.16 20.96
N ASP A 286 15.43 15.24 21.62
CA ASP A 286 15.90 13.89 21.94
C ASP A 286 15.55 12.84 20.87
N GLY A 287 15.02 13.27 19.72
CA GLY A 287 14.46 12.40 18.69
C GLY A 287 15.42 11.33 18.17
N SER A 288 16.73 11.58 18.17
CA SER A 288 17.74 10.59 17.78
C SER A 288 17.86 9.46 18.82
N ALA A 289 17.91 9.81 20.10
CA ALA A 289 17.98 8.84 21.21
C ALA A 289 16.71 8.00 21.30
N LEU A 290 15.53 8.64 21.17
CA LEU A 290 14.23 7.98 21.19
C LEU A 290 14.09 6.98 20.02
N ARG A 291 14.53 7.35 18.81
CA ARG A 291 14.54 6.44 17.64
C ARG A 291 15.46 5.24 17.85
N LYS A 292 16.65 5.48 18.37
CA LYS A 292 17.60 4.40 18.65
C LYS A 292 17.05 3.44 19.70
N ARG A 293 16.45 3.96 20.77
CA ARG A 293 15.80 3.18 21.82
C ARG A 293 14.66 2.33 21.27
N LEU A 294 13.71 2.92 20.52
CA LEU A 294 12.60 2.21 19.92
C LEU A 294 13.09 1.11 18.96
N SER A 295 14.06 1.44 18.10
CA SER A 295 14.63 0.47 17.15
C SER A 295 15.35 -0.68 17.86
N GLY A 296 16.02 -0.41 19.00
CA GLY A 296 16.60 -1.44 19.87
C GLY A 296 15.52 -2.33 20.47
N GLN A 297 14.54 -1.74 21.13
CA GLN A 297 13.43 -2.48 21.76
C GLN A 297 12.72 -3.41 20.76
N LEU A 298 12.41 -2.93 19.54
CA LEU A 298 11.77 -3.74 18.51
C LEU A 298 12.62 -4.90 18.01
N ARG A 299 13.96 -4.74 17.95
CA ARG A 299 14.88 -5.79 17.47
C ARG A 299 15.20 -6.83 18.55
N GLU A 300 15.25 -6.40 19.79
CA GLU A 300 15.67 -7.21 20.93
C GLU A 300 14.49 -7.85 21.66
N PHE A 301 13.25 -7.48 21.29
CA PHE A 301 12.06 -8.04 21.91
C PHE A 301 11.98 -9.54 21.63
N GLN A 302 12.04 -10.33 22.69
CA GLN A 302 11.89 -11.77 22.64
C GLN A 302 10.56 -12.18 23.24
N GLU A 303 9.91 -13.12 22.60
CA GLU A 303 8.75 -13.81 23.14
C GLU A 303 9.19 -14.76 24.28
N SER A 304 8.23 -15.29 25.03
CA SER A 304 8.49 -16.21 26.15
C SER A 304 9.27 -17.48 25.75
N ASP A 305 9.24 -17.86 24.47
CA ASP A 305 9.98 -19.00 23.90
C ASP A 305 11.38 -18.62 23.37
N GLY A 306 11.82 -17.37 23.57
CA GLY A 306 13.13 -16.89 23.17
C GLY A 306 13.25 -16.48 21.69
N ARG A 307 12.20 -16.60 20.88
CA ARG A 307 12.17 -16.09 19.50
C ARG A 307 12.01 -14.57 19.47
N THR A 308 12.66 -13.91 18.51
CA THR A 308 12.41 -12.48 18.27
C THR A 308 11.01 -12.30 17.69
N ARG A 309 10.26 -11.33 18.24
CA ARG A 309 8.87 -11.04 17.79
C ARG A 309 8.80 -10.67 16.31
N PHE A 310 9.80 -9.96 15.79
CA PHE A 310 9.78 -9.46 14.42
C PHE A 310 10.95 -9.98 13.60
N SER A 311 10.66 -10.66 12.51
CA SER A 311 11.63 -11.20 11.54
C SER A 311 11.99 -10.19 10.44
N ALA A 312 11.09 -9.24 10.17
CA ALA A 312 11.16 -8.32 9.01
C ALA A 312 11.87 -6.99 9.31
N ILE A 313 12.58 -6.85 10.44
CA ILE A 313 13.28 -5.60 10.79
C ILE A 313 14.63 -5.50 10.06
N LYS A 314 14.62 -5.00 8.82
CA LYS A 314 15.83 -4.65 8.07
C LYS A 314 15.73 -3.24 7.48
N GLY A 315 16.79 -2.45 7.59
CA GLY A 315 16.86 -1.12 7.00
C GLY A 315 15.93 -0.07 7.64
N ASN A 316 15.38 0.81 6.82
CA ASN A 316 14.42 1.84 7.23
C ASN A 316 13.02 1.25 7.39
N VAL A 317 12.70 0.75 8.57
CA VAL A 317 11.42 0.10 8.86
C VAL A 317 10.29 1.14 8.97
N ASN A 318 9.18 0.84 8.30
CA ASN A 318 7.91 1.53 8.49
C ASN A 318 7.03 0.71 9.45
N LEU A 319 6.37 1.36 10.40
CA LEU A 319 5.60 0.70 11.45
C LEU A 319 4.53 -0.25 10.91
N TYR A 320 3.81 0.11 9.84
CA TYR A 320 2.78 -0.76 9.25
C TYR A 320 3.30 -2.17 8.92
N ARG A 321 4.59 -2.32 8.60
CA ARG A 321 5.19 -3.63 8.30
C ARG A 321 5.23 -4.52 9.54
N LEU A 322 5.56 -3.95 10.70
CA LEU A 322 5.55 -4.65 11.98
C LEU A 322 4.13 -5.04 12.39
N TYR A 323 3.17 -4.15 12.10
CA TYR A 323 1.75 -4.46 12.35
C TYR A 323 1.22 -5.58 11.46
N ILE A 324 1.66 -5.70 10.21
CA ILE A 324 1.31 -6.86 9.37
C ILE A 324 1.79 -8.15 10.05
N GLU A 325 3.08 -8.22 10.41
CA GLU A 325 3.65 -9.39 11.06
C GLU A 325 2.96 -9.68 12.40
N ARG A 326 2.74 -8.64 13.22
CA ARG A 326 2.07 -8.76 14.52
C ARG A 326 0.61 -9.23 14.39
N SER A 327 -0.11 -8.77 13.39
CA SER A 327 -1.50 -9.19 13.15
C SER A 327 -1.63 -10.69 12.85
N MET A 328 -0.66 -11.25 12.09
CA MET A 328 -0.60 -12.70 11.86
C MET A 328 -0.29 -13.48 13.14
N GLN A 329 0.53 -12.93 14.04
CA GLN A 329 0.87 -13.56 15.33
C GLN A 329 -0.28 -13.50 16.34
N LEU A 330 -1.08 -12.43 16.32
CA LEU A 330 -2.19 -12.24 17.25
C LEU A 330 -3.42 -13.07 16.88
N CYS A 331 -3.71 -13.18 15.58
CA CYS A 331 -4.91 -13.84 15.09
C CYS A 331 -4.80 -15.36 15.23
N GLN A 332 -5.90 -16.02 15.57
CA GLN A 332 -5.96 -17.47 15.67
C GLN A 332 -5.74 -18.14 14.30
N LYS A 333 -5.29 -19.39 14.31
CA LYS A 333 -5.23 -20.19 13.07
C LYS A 333 -6.64 -20.34 12.48
N GLY A 334 -6.76 -20.12 11.16
CA GLY A 334 -8.04 -20.04 10.46
C GLY A 334 -8.78 -18.70 10.63
N GLY A 335 -8.29 -17.82 11.51
CA GLY A 335 -8.82 -16.48 11.67
C GLY A 335 -8.42 -15.56 10.51
N ARG A 336 -9.16 -14.46 10.36
CA ARG A 336 -9.09 -13.55 9.23
C ARG A 336 -8.46 -12.22 9.60
N VAL A 337 -7.57 -11.73 8.75
CA VAL A 337 -6.91 -10.42 8.92
C VAL A 337 -7.16 -9.54 7.71
N ARG A 338 -7.63 -8.30 7.95
CA ARG A 338 -7.80 -7.25 6.94
C ARG A 338 -7.05 -6.00 7.34
N LEU A 339 -6.08 -5.60 6.56
CA LEU A 339 -5.26 -4.42 6.86
C LEU A 339 -5.23 -3.44 5.72
N VAL A 340 -5.43 -2.16 6.07
CA VAL A 340 -5.27 -1.03 5.14
C VAL A 340 -3.83 -0.53 5.22
N VAL A 341 -3.06 -0.74 4.15
CA VAL A 341 -1.61 -0.51 4.11
C VAL A 341 -1.18 0.27 2.86
N PRO A 342 0.02 0.88 2.85
CA PRO A 342 0.56 1.46 1.63
C PRO A 342 0.80 0.40 0.55
N SER A 343 0.48 0.72 -0.71
CA SER A 343 0.67 -0.20 -1.86
C SER A 343 2.14 -0.57 -2.10
N SER A 344 3.08 0.15 -1.50
CA SER A 344 4.50 -0.17 -1.57
C SER A 344 4.84 -1.56 -1.00
N VAL A 345 4.03 -2.10 -0.06
CA VAL A 345 4.20 -3.47 0.46
C VAL A 345 4.14 -4.52 -0.65
N LEU A 346 3.39 -4.28 -1.69
CA LEU A 346 3.15 -5.22 -2.77
C LEU A 346 4.39 -5.44 -3.65
N ARG A 347 5.30 -4.45 -3.76
CA ARG A 347 6.39 -4.46 -4.74
C ARG A 347 7.76 -4.07 -4.22
N GLU A 348 7.85 -3.27 -3.14
CA GLU A 348 9.16 -2.86 -2.63
C GLU A 348 10.03 -4.06 -2.21
N LYS A 349 11.32 -4.04 -2.58
CA LYS A 349 12.32 -5.07 -2.21
C LYS A 349 12.41 -5.26 -0.69
N SER A 350 12.31 -4.18 0.06
CA SER A 350 12.36 -4.19 1.53
C SER A 350 11.16 -4.89 2.19
N SER A 351 10.06 -5.13 1.46
CA SER A 351 8.87 -5.84 1.93
C SER A 351 8.87 -7.34 1.58
N LEU A 352 9.92 -7.84 0.93
CA LEU A 352 10.06 -9.26 0.57
C LEU A 352 9.85 -10.23 1.76
N PRO A 353 10.44 -10.01 2.96
CA PRO A 353 10.20 -10.92 4.09
C PRO A 353 8.73 -11.00 4.50
N LEU A 354 7.99 -9.87 4.40
CA LEU A 354 6.55 -9.85 4.70
C LEU A 354 5.74 -10.60 3.65
N ARG A 355 6.04 -10.41 2.37
CA ARG A 355 5.34 -11.15 1.31
C ARG A 355 5.59 -12.65 1.42
N LYS A 356 6.81 -13.08 1.78
CA LYS A 356 7.09 -14.48 2.10
C LYS A 356 6.24 -14.98 3.27
N LEU A 357 6.15 -14.22 4.35
CA LEU A 357 5.30 -14.57 5.50
C LEU A 357 3.83 -14.71 5.07
N LEU A 358 3.32 -13.80 4.22
CA LEU A 358 1.93 -13.83 3.75
C LEU A 358 1.63 -15.02 2.83
N VAL A 359 2.61 -15.47 2.03
CA VAL A 359 2.40 -16.52 1.02
C VAL A 359 2.80 -17.90 1.52
N GLU A 360 3.92 -17.99 2.26
CA GLU A 360 4.55 -19.27 2.63
C GLU A 360 4.09 -19.78 4.01
N SER A 361 3.46 -18.93 4.82
CA SER A 361 3.00 -19.28 6.18
C SER A 361 1.54 -18.93 6.44
N ASN A 362 0.91 -18.22 5.52
CA ASN A 362 -0.48 -17.80 5.60
C ASN A 362 -1.12 -17.85 4.22
N GLN A 363 -2.44 -17.92 4.16
CA GLN A 363 -3.16 -17.78 2.91
C GLN A 363 -3.47 -16.31 2.65
N TRP A 364 -2.71 -15.71 1.74
CA TRP A 364 -2.98 -14.35 1.26
C TRP A 364 -4.13 -14.40 0.24
N ASP A 365 -5.36 -14.25 0.72
CA ASP A 365 -6.58 -14.47 -0.06
C ASP A 365 -6.80 -13.40 -1.11
N SER A 366 -6.61 -12.14 -0.72
CA SER A 366 -6.98 -11.03 -1.58
C SER A 366 -6.16 -9.77 -1.35
N VAL A 367 -6.07 -8.97 -2.41
CA VAL A 367 -5.54 -7.60 -2.39
C VAL A 367 -6.51 -6.68 -3.11
N TRP A 368 -6.83 -5.54 -2.49
CA TRP A 368 -7.46 -4.41 -3.15
C TRP A 368 -6.41 -3.33 -3.38
N SER A 369 -6.27 -2.82 -4.58
CA SER A 369 -5.28 -1.80 -4.92
C SER A 369 -5.96 -0.54 -5.47
N PHE A 370 -5.66 0.60 -4.84
CA PHE A 370 -6.14 1.92 -5.25
C PHE A 370 -4.95 2.75 -5.79
N PRO A 371 -5.11 3.45 -6.92
CA PRO A 371 -4.01 4.19 -7.54
C PRO A 371 -3.53 5.38 -6.69
N GLU A 372 -2.29 5.81 -6.94
CA GLU A 372 -1.63 6.89 -6.18
C GLU A 372 -2.28 8.27 -6.38
N ASP A 373 -2.92 8.49 -7.52
CA ASP A 373 -3.64 9.71 -7.86
C ASP A 373 -5.06 9.77 -7.30
N HIS A 374 -5.53 8.69 -6.66
CA HIS A 374 -6.87 8.62 -6.09
C HIS A 374 -7.00 9.40 -4.78
N LYS A 375 -6.85 10.73 -4.89
CA LYS A 375 -6.86 11.69 -3.77
C LYS A 375 -8.12 11.64 -2.91
N LEU A 376 -9.22 11.10 -3.44
CA LEU A 376 -10.52 11.06 -2.76
C LEU A 376 -10.56 10.11 -1.56
N LEU A 377 -9.74 9.04 -1.53
CA LEU A 377 -9.73 8.10 -0.41
C LEU A 377 -8.94 8.62 0.80
N PHE A 378 -7.75 9.19 0.57
CA PHE A 378 -6.82 9.48 1.66
C PHE A 378 -6.13 10.85 1.55
N GLY A 379 -6.44 11.66 0.54
CA GLY A 379 -5.89 13.02 0.36
C GLY A 379 -4.36 13.11 0.16
N GLY A 380 -3.66 11.98 0.08
CA GLY A 380 -2.22 11.85 -0.11
C GLY A 380 -1.85 11.42 -1.52
N SER A 381 -0.55 11.45 -1.83
CA SER A 381 0.04 10.98 -3.10
C SER A 381 0.50 9.51 -3.04
N GLN A 382 0.13 8.77 -1.99
CA GLN A 382 0.57 7.40 -1.77
C GLN A 382 -0.55 6.42 -2.12
N GLY A 383 -0.24 5.39 -2.91
CA GLY A 383 -1.17 4.31 -3.22
C GLY A 383 -1.57 3.52 -1.97
N VAL A 384 -2.81 3.09 -1.95
CA VAL A 384 -3.43 2.36 -0.83
C VAL A 384 -3.78 0.96 -1.27
N SER A 385 -3.56 -0.01 -0.38
CA SER A 385 -4.02 -1.38 -0.58
C SER A 385 -4.72 -1.92 0.68
N VAL A 386 -5.69 -2.81 0.46
CA VAL A 386 -6.26 -3.64 1.52
C VAL A 386 -5.77 -5.05 1.29
N ILE A 387 -5.09 -5.63 2.27
CA ILE A 387 -4.69 -7.04 2.23
C ILE A 387 -5.67 -7.86 3.04
N GLY A 388 -6.08 -9.01 2.50
CA GLY A 388 -6.92 -10.00 3.16
C GLY A 388 -6.19 -11.32 3.29
N VAL A 389 -6.13 -11.86 4.50
CA VAL A 389 -5.31 -13.03 4.84
C VAL A 389 -6.07 -13.96 5.76
N THR A 390 -6.00 -15.26 5.53
CA THR A 390 -6.36 -16.31 6.48
C THR A 390 -5.09 -16.85 7.13
N VAL A 391 -5.06 -16.91 8.47
CA VAL A 391 -3.85 -17.27 9.21
C VAL A 391 -3.61 -18.78 9.23
N GLY A 392 -2.38 -19.19 8.95
CA GLY A 392 -1.89 -20.55 9.21
C GLY A 392 -2.01 -21.55 8.07
N GLU A 393 -2.26 -21.09 6.85
CA GLU A 393 -2.29 -21.89 5.62
C GLU A 393 -1.37 -21.28 4.57
N GLU A 394 -0.92 -22.06 3.59
CA GLU A 394 -0.13 -21.51 2.48
C GLU A 394 -1.04 -20.96 1.38
N THR A 395 -0.55 -19.97 0.64
CA THR A 395 -1.30 -19.36 -0.47
C THR A 395 -1.16 -20.18 -1.74
N ASP A 396 -2.26 -20.69 -2.27
CA ASP A 396 -2.31 -21.35 -3.58
C ASP A 396 -2.63 -20.33 -4.69
N VAL A 397 -3.61 -19.47 -4.44
CA VAL A 397 -4.06 -18.43 -5.39
C VAL A 397 -4.30 -17.13 -4.62
N LEU A 398 -3.75 -16.03 -5.12
CA LEU A 398 -4.07 -14.68 -4.68
C LEU A 398 -5.00 -14.00 -5.66
N THR A 399 -6.16 -13.53 -5.21
CA THR A 399 -7.04 -12.66 -6.01
C THR A 399 -6.68 -11.20 -5.81
N SER A 400 -6.24 -10.53 -6.87
CA SER A 400 -5.88 -9.11 -6.83
C SER A 400 -6.92 -8.27 -7.56
N PHE A 401 -7.59 -7.38 -6.82
CA PHE A 401 -8.57 -6.43 -7.33
C PHE A 401 -7.90 -5.07 -7.57
N GLY A 402 -8.08 -4.52 -8.76
CA GLY A 402 -7.59 -3.17 -9.04
C GLY A 402 -7.00 -2.96 -10.44
N PRO A 403 -6.69 -1.70 -10.76
CA PRO A 403 -6.82 -0.51 -9.90
C PRO A 403 -8.29 -0.15 -9.64
N LEU A 404 -8.65 -0.02 -8.35
CA LEU A 404 -10.01 0.28 -7.91
C LEU A 404 -10.25 1.78 -7.81
N LEU A 405 -11.47 2.19 -8.11
CA LEU A 405 -11.98 3.55 -7.91
C LEU A 405 -13.04 3.56 -6.81
N THR A 406 -13.44 4.75 -6.35
CA THR A 406 -14.48 4.88 -5.33
C THR A 406 -15.80 4.23 -5.74
N ASP A 407 -16.11 4.26 -7.05
CA ASP A 407 -17.36 3.70 -7.59
C ASP A 407 -17.37 2.17 -7.64
N ASP A 408 -16.21 1.52 -7.52
CA ASP A 408 -16.11 0.07 -7.38
C ASP A 408 -16.48 -0.42 -5.97
N LEU A 409 -16.57 0.50 -4.99
CA LEU A 409 -17.01 0.19 -3.63
C LEU A 409 -18.53 0.09 -3.57
N SER A 410 -19.04 -1.04 -3.12
CA SER A 410 -20.47 -1.30 -2.97
C SER A 410 -20.90 -1.19 -1.51
N SER A 411 -21.93 -0.40 -1.25
CA SER A 411 -22.56 -0.35 0.07
C SER A 411 -23.32 -1.66 0.32
N GLY A 412 -22.87 -2.45 1.28
CA GLY A 412 -23.49 -3.71 1.67
C GLY A 412 -22.93 -4.97 0.99
N ASN A 413 -22.05 -4.84 -0.02
CA ASN A 413 -21.50 -5.98 -0.75
C ASN A 413 -19.97 -6.02 -0.86
N GLY A 414 -19.26 -5.01 -0.35
CA GLY A 414 -17.80 -4.92 -0.54
C GLY A 414 -17.45 -4.25 -1.86
N LEU A 415 -17.19 -5.04 -2.90
CA LEU A 415 -16.94 -4.56 -4.26
C LEU A 415 -18.17 -4.79 -5.17
N VAL A 416 -18.29 -3.99 -6.22
CA VAL A 416 -19.23 -4.24 -7.31
C VAL A 416 -18.83 -5.51 -8.07
N SER A 417 -19.77 -6.17 -8.73
CA SER A 417 -19.54 -7.46 -9.43
C SER A 417 -18.58 -7.37 -10.60
N ASP A 418 -18.46 -6.21 -11.22
CA ASP A 418 -17.60 -5.92 -12.38
C ASP A 418 -16.30 -5.20 -12.01
N ALA A 419 -15.96 -5.14 -10.71
CA ALA A 419 -14.69 -4.61 -10.27
C ALA A 419 -13.52 -5.36 -10.94
N PRO A 420 -12.50 -4.63 -11.43
CA PRO A 420 -11.38 -5.27 -12.14
C PRO A 420 -10.57 -6.17 -11.21
N PHE A 421 -10.29 -7.40 -11.63
CA PHE A 421 -9.46 -8.33 -10.87
C PHE A 421 -8.62 -9.23 -11.80
N PHE A 422 -7.64 -9.91 -11.20
CA PHE A 422 -6.88 -11.01 -11.79
C PHE A 422 -6.39 -11.94 -10.67
N GLU A 423 -6.04 -13.15 -11.04
CA GLU A 423 -5.55 -14.17 -10.11
C GLU A 423 -4.08 -14.46 -10.35
N LEU A 424 -3.35 -14.74 -9.27
CA LEU A 424 -1.95 -15.14 -9.25
C LEU A 424 -1.86 -16.54 -8.64
N GLU A 425 -1.73 -17.53 -9.49
CA GLU A 425 -1.46 -18.91 -9.08
C GLU A 425 -0.02 -19.03 -8.58
N ARG A 426 0.20 -19.72 -7.47
CA ARG A 426 1.49 -19.83 -6.78
C ARG A 426 2.67 -20.21 -7.69
N GLY A 427 2.50 -21.21 -8.56
CA GLY A 427 3.57 -21.69 -9.44
C GLY A 427 4.08 -20.63 -10.42
N PRO A 428 3.24 -20.15 -11.35
CA PRO A 428 3.59 -19.06 -12.26
C PRO A 428 4.05 -17.79 -11.55
N TRP A 429 3.35 -17.39 -10.48
CA TRP A 429 3.71 -16.20 -9.70
C TRP A 429 5.10 -16.32 -9.08
N SER A 430 5.47 -17.47 -8.53
CA SER A 430 6.81 -17.73 -8.01
C SER A 430 7.88 -17.54 -9.09
N SER A 431 7.67 -18.12 -10.27
CA SER A 431 8.60 -18.01 -11.41
C SER A 431 8.72 -16.56 -11.90
N TRP A 432 7.60 -15.87 -12.10
CA TRP A 432 7.59 -14.48 -12.59
C TRP A 432 8.33 -13.49 -11.68
N THR A 433 8.40 -13.79 -10.40
CA THR A 433 8.91 -12.88 -9.39
C THR A 433 10.18 -13.38 -8.69
N ASP A 434 10.79 -14.47 -9.15
CA ASP A 434 11.92 -15.12 -8.49
C ASP A 434 11.62 -15.36 -6.99
N ALA A 435 10.42 -15.87 -6.70
CA ALA A 435 9.88 -16.09 -5.35
C ALA A 435 9.92 -14.82 -4.44
N SER A 436 9.90 -13.63 -5.04
CA SER A 436 9.75 -12.39 -4.26
C SER A 436 8.30 -12.08 -3.90
N TRP A 437 7.35 -12.79 -4.51
CA TRP A 437 5.91 -12.67 -4.29
C TRP A 437 5.38 -11.24 -4.49
N ALA A 438 6.01 -10.49 -5.39
CA ALA A 438 5.52 -9.16 -5.73
C ALA A 438 4.19 -9.26 -6.48
N VAL A 439 3.27 -8.34 -6.21
CA VAL A 439 1.96 -8.26 -6.89
C VAL A 439 2.05 -7.21 -7.98
N PRO A 440 1.85 -7.55 -9.26
CA PRO A 440 2.00 -6.60 -10.35
C PRO A 440 0.89 -5.53 -10.32
N LYS A 441 1.24 -4.33 -10.76
CA LYS A 441 0.28 -3.25 -11.03
C LYS A 441 -0.33 -3.49 -12.40
N MET A 442 -1.63 -3.76 -12.45
CA MET A 442 -2.33 -4.01 -13.71
C MET A 442 -3.13 -2.79 -14.17
N PRO A 443 -3.27 -2.55 -15.48
CA PRO A 443 -4.18 -1.54 -16.00
C PRO A 443 -5.65 -1.95 -15.77
N ARG A 444 -6.53 -0.92 -15.70
CA ARG A 444 -7.97 -1.15 -15.53
C ARG A 444 -8.62 -1.76 -16.77
N SER A 445 -8.17 -1.37 -17.95
CA SER A 445 -8.66 -1.89 -19.22
C SER A 445 -8.38 -3.39 -19.37
N PRO A 446 -9.38 -4.25 -19.66
CA PRO A 446 -9.17 -5.69 -19.87
C PRO A 446 -8.18 -5.99 -21.01
N ILE A 447 -8.18 -5.17 -22.07
CA ILE A 447 -7.28 -5.33 -23.22
C ILE A 447 -5.83 -5.05 -22.80
N GLU A 448 -5.59 -3.94 -22.13
CA GLU A 448 -4.25 -3.57 -21.66
C GLU A 448 -3.74 -4.55 -20.59
N ARG A 449 -4.63 -5.05 -19.73
CA ARG A 449 -4.31 -6.10 -18.75
C ARG A 449 -3.84 -7.38 -19.43
N SER A 450 -4.58 -7.83 -20.46
CA SER A 450 -4.18 -9.02 -21.24
C SER A 450 -2.83 -8.83 -21.93
N ARG A 451 -2.56 -7.63 -22.48
CA ARG A 451 -1.24 -7.29 -23.05
C ARG A 451 -0.13 -7.33 -21.99
N THR A 452 -0.38 -6.75 -20.81
CA THR A 452 0.59 -6.76 -19.70
C THR A 452 0.88 -8.17 -19.22
N LEU A 453 -0.14 -9.02 -19.03
CA LEU A 453 0.05 -10.43 -18.65
C LEU A 453 0.80 -11.20 -19.72
N SER A 454 0.50 -10.97 -21.02
CA SER A 454 1.25 -11.58 -22.12
C SER A 454 2.72 -11.16 -22.13
N ALA A 455 3.02 -9.88 -21.90
CA ALA A 455 4.39 -9.39 -21.80
C ALA A 455 5.13 -10.04 -20.59
N ILE A 456 4.47 -10.14 -19.43
CA ILE A 456 5.04 -10.82 -18.26
C ILE A 456 5.35 -12.28 -18.59
N GLY A 457 4.41 -13.02 -19.18
CA GLY A 457 4.62 -14.43 -19.51
C GLY A 457 5.73 -14.67 -20.55
N LYS A 458 5.87 -13.77 -21.56
CA LYS A 458 6.95 -13.86 -22.55
C LYS A 458 8.33 -13.58 -21.99
N LEU A 459 8.41 -12.71 -20.98
CA LEU A 459 9.68 -12.22 -20.46
C LEU A 459 10.12 -12.95 -19.19
N ALA A 460 9.24 -13.70 -18.55
CA ALA A 460 9.49 -14.31 -17.24
C ALA A 460 10.74 -15.21 -17.21
N ASP A 461 10.92 -16.00 -18.24
CA ASP A 461 12.01 -16.99 -18.35
C ASP A 461 13.32 -16.40 -18.90
N LYS A 462 13.33 -15.11 -19.27
CA LYS A 462 14.56 -14.47 -19.74
C LYS A 462 15.50 -14.15 -18.56
N PRO A 463 16.84 -14.23 -18.77
CA PRO A 463 17.80 -13.83 -17.75
C PRO A 463 17.61 -12.36 -17.37
N ARG A 464 18.03 -11.97 -16.17
CA ARG A 464 17.97 -10.58 -15.72
C ARG A 464 19.14 -9.79 -16.27
N LEU A 465 18.95 -8.49 -16.52
CA LEU A 465 19.91 -7.63 -17.23
C LEU A 465 21.35 -7.72 -16.69
N VAL A 466 21.52 -7.92 -15.39
CA VAL A 466 22.85 -8.04 -14.74
C VAL A 466 23.32 -9.48 -14.54
N GLU A 467 22.55 -10.47 -14.98
CA GLU A 467 22.87 -11.89 -14.87
C GLU A 467 23.59 -12.41 -16.11
N ASP A 468 24.21 -13.59 -16.00
CA ASP A 468 24.77 -14.32 -17.13
C ASP A 468 23.63 -14.77 -18.08
N GLY A 469 23.95 -14.98 -19.34
CA GLY A 469 22.99 -15.45 -20.35
C GLY A 469 22.24 -14.35 -21.09
N THR A 470 22.43 -13.08 -20.73
CA THR A 470 21.81 -11.94 -21.47
C THR A 470 22.50 -11.68 -22.82
N GLY A 471 23.67 -12.27 -23.07
CA GLY A 471 24.54 -11.91 -24.17
C GLY A 471 25.35 -10.62 -23.96
N LEU A 472 25.02 -9.87 -22.89
CA LEU A 472 25.71 -8.62 -22.53
C LEU A 472 26.68 -8.81 -21.38
N ASN A 473 26.48 -9.80 -20.53
CA ASN A 473 27.27 -10.00 -19.32
C ASN A 473 28.44 -10.98 -19.62
N PRO A 474 29.66 -10.52 -19.79
CA PRO A 474 30.80 -11.43 -19.93
C PRO A 474 31.07 -12.10 -18.58
N SER A 475 31.57 -13.33 -18.62
CA SER A 475 31.84 -14.17 -17.45
C SER A 475 32.79 -13.55 -16.39
N THR A 476 33.43 -12.42 -16.70
CA THR A 476 34.44 -11.80 -15.85
C THR A 476 34.00 -10.51 -15.13
N ARG A 477 32.93 -9.83 -15.58
CA ARG A 477 32.45 -8.60 -14.99
C ARG A 477 30.94 -8.44 -15.18
N ALA A 478 30.24 -8.24 -14.07
CA ALA A 478 28.83 -7.92 -14.09
C ALA A 478 28.57 -6.47 -14.55
N ILE A 479 27.52 -6.27 -15.35
CA ILE A 479 26.96 -4.95 -15.64
C ILE A 479 26.53 -4.30 -14.33
N LYS A 480 26.78 -3.01 -14.17
CA LYS A 480 26.35 -2.24 -13.01
C LYS A 480 25.39 -1.15 -13.42
N VAL A 481 24.34 -0.97 -12.63
CA VAL A 481 23.43 0.18 -12.76
C VAL A 481 23.91 1.27 -11.82
N ARG A 482 24.11 2.46 -12.33
CA ARG A 482 24.51 3.66 -11.56
C ARG A 482 23.47 4.76 -11.69
N VAL A 483 23.32 5.56 -10.64
CA VAL A 483 22.48 6.77 -10.64
C VAL A 483 23.40 7.97 -10.67
N GLY A 484 23.41 8.65 -11.79
CA GLY A 484 24.20 9.85 -12.00
C GLY A 484 25.70 9.72 -11.80
N GLU A 485 26.44 10.68 -12.31
CA GLU A 485 27.86 10.89 -12.04
C GLU A 485 28.03 12.00 -11.00
N VAL A 486 27.00 12.87 -10.92
CA VAL A 486 27.03 14.10 -10.12
C VAL A 486 25.73 14.23 -9.32
N GLU A 487 25.87 14.43 -8.02
CA GLU A 487 24.77 14.81 -7.15
C GLU A 487 24.63 16.33 -7.11
N ARG A 488 23.49 16.87 -7.52
CA ARG A 488 23.25 18.30 -7.66
C ARG A 488 23.57 19.11 -6.40
N SER A 489 23.23 18.58 -5.22
CA SER A 489 23.48 19.26 -3.94
C SER A 489 24.97 19.40 -3.58
N SER A 490 25.83 18.54 -4.14
CA SER A 490 27.27 18.54 -3.87
C SER A 490 28.06 19.36 -4.89
N TRP A 491 27.46 19.72 -6.02
CA TRP A 491 28.10 20.38 -7.15
C TRP A 491 27.26 21.53 -7.70
N GLU A 492 26.61 22.29 -6.82
CA GLU A 492 25.68 23.34 -7.22
C GLU A 492 26.36 24.49 -7.95
N ASP A 493 27.62 24.79 -7.58
CA ASP A 493 28.40 25.86 -8.18
C ASP A 493 28.91 25.54 -9.60
N GLU A 494 29.07 24.25 -9.93
CA GLU A 494 29.53 23.78 -11.24
C GLU A 494 28.38 23.57 -12.23
N ILE A 495 27.13 23.50 -11.76
CA ILE A 495 25.93 23.39 -12.60
C ILE A 495 25.38 24.77 -12.87
N CYS A 496 25.57 25.26 -14.08
CA CYS A 496 25.16 26.60 -14.48
C CYS A 496 24.18 26.58 -15.67
N GLU A 497 23.66 27.73 -16.05
CA GLU A 497 22.87 27.88 -17.28
C GLU A 497 23.68 27.43 -18.49
N TRP A 498 23.03 26.76 -19.43
CA TRP A 498 23.68 26.29 -20.65
C TRP A 498 24.24 27.49 -21.48
N ARG A 499 25.44 27.34 -21.97
CA ARG A 499 26.10 28.21 -22.96
C ARG A 499 27.17 27.42 -23.71
N ASP A 500 27.48 27.85 -24.91
CA ASP A 500 28.55 27.25 -25.71
C ASP A 500 29.90 27.20 -24.96
N GLY A 501 30.58 26.08 -25.12
CA GLY A 501 31.87 25.79 -24.47
C GLY A 501 31.80 25.08 -23.13
N LEU A 502 30.59 24.90 -22.54
CA LEU A 502 30.35 24.00 -21.40
C LEU A 502 30.10 22.59 -21.88
N LEU A 503 30.26 21.62 -20.97
CA LEU A 503 29.75 20.27 -21.22
C LEU A 503 28.24 20.22 -20.94
N PRO A 504 27.46 19.51 -21.76
CA PRO A 504 26.04 19.29 -21.49
C PRO A 504 25.82 18.53 -20.17
N PHE A 505 24.95 19.05 -19.31
CA PHE A 505 24.52 18.41 -18.07
C PHE A 505 23.17 17.75 -18.27
N ILE A 506 23.14 16.42 -18.35
CA ILE A 506 21.95 15.65 -18.72
C ILE A 506 21.14 15.27 -17.49
N ARG A 507 19.84 15.63 -17.52
CA ARG A 507 18.83 15.31 -16.50
C ARG A 507 17.71 14.45 -17.09
N ALA A 508 16.87 13.86 -16.25
CA ALA A 508 15.71 13.06 -16.66
C ALA A 508 14.80 13.82 -17.65
N SER A 509 14.63 15.14 -17.46
CA SER A 509 13.84 16.00 -18.34
C SER A 509 14.37 16.15 -19.76
N HIS A 510 15.59 15.74 -20.02
CA HIS A 510 16.17 15.77 -21.37
C HIS A 510 16.00 14.45 -22.13
N ILE A 511 15.53 13.39 -21.48
CA ILE A 511 15.32 12.06 -22.11
C ILE A 511 13.87 11.97 -22.56
N HIS A 512 13.64 11.82 -23.85
CA HIS A 512 12.31 11.75 -24.48
C HIS A 512 12.20 10.52 -25.37
N PHE A 513 10.98 10.04 -25.56
CA PHE A 513 10.68 8.95 -26.51
C PHE A 513 10.01 9.53 -27.74
N GLU A 514 10.64 9.40 -28.90
CA GLU A 514 10.19 9.98 -30.16
C GLU A 514 10.52 9.01 -31.31
N ASP A 515 9.59 8.86 -32.22
CA ASP A 515 9.74 8.03 -33.41
C ASP A 515 10.24 6.61 -33.10
N GLY A 516 9.75 6.01 -31.99
CA GLY A 516 10.11 4.64 -31.58
C GLY A 516 11.45 4.51 -30.88
N ARG A 517 12.14 5.60 -30.54
CA ARG A 517 13.46 5.61 -29.91
C ARG A 517 13.58 6.64 -28.78
N GLY A 518 14.52 6.40 -27.89
CA GLY A 518 14.92 7.41 -26.90
C GLY A 518 15.88 8.43 -27.50
N VAL A 519 15.62 9.69 -27.23
CA VAL A 519 16.42 10.83 -27.71
C VAL A 519 16.78 11.77 -26.57
N ILE A 520 17.92 12.44 -26.71
CA ILE A 520 18.34 13.51 -25.79
C ILE A 520 17.96 14.86 -26.39
N ARG A 521 17.06 15.58 -25.72
CA ARG A 521 16.69 16.95 -26.03
C ARG A 521 17.54 17.93 -25.21
N HIS A 522 18.60 18.43 -25.81
CA HIS A 522 19.49 19.42 -25.22
C HIS A 522 20.06 20.34 -26.33
N PRO A 523 20.26 21.65 -26.09
CA PRO A 523 20.72 22.59 -27.12
C PRO A 523 22.04 22.19 -27.81
N ALA A 524 22.89 21.45 -27.10
CA ALA A 524 24.13 20.90 -27.66
C ALA A 524 23.91 19.93 -28.84
N PHE A 525 22.73 19.30 -28.96
CA PHE A 525 22.42 18.27 -29.96
C PHE A 525 21.23 18.60 -30.83
N ASP A 526 20.31 19.45 -30.35
CA ASP A 526 19.10 19.82 -31.07
C ASP A 526 19.14 21.30 -31.47
N THR A 527 19.29 21.54 -32.74
CA THR A 527 19.36 22.90 -33.31
C THR A 527 17.97 23.48 -33.68
N LYS A 528 16.87 22.70 -33.48
CA LYS A 528 15.52 23.10 -33.93
C LYS A 528 14.80 23.71 -32.75
N ASN A 529 14.81 24.17 -31.86
CA ASN A 529 14.06 24.81 -30.77
C ASN A 529 14.98 25.36 -29.67
N VAL A 530 16.12 25.89 -30.12
CA VAL A 530 17.23 26.26 -29.23
C VAL A 530 16.76 27.18 -28.07
N GLY A 531 15.93 28.17 -28.33
CA GLY A 531 15.54 29.14 -27.30
C GLY A 531 14.66 28.54 -26.16
N GLU A 532 13.77 27.58 -26.48
CA GLU A 532 12.95 26.90 -25.46
C GLU A 532 13.80 25.88 -24.69
N LEU A 533 14.70 25.21 -25.37
CA LEU A 533 15.61 24.25 -24.77
C LEU A 533 16.66 24.91 -23.88
N GLU A 534 17.22 26.05 -24.29
CA GLU A 534 18.20 26.83 -23.52
C GLU A 534 17.65 27.27 -22.15
N ALA A 535 16.41 27.71 -22.09
CA ALA A 535 15.77 28.15 -20.85
C ALA A 535 15.66 27.05 -19.78
N ASN A 536 15.67 25.79 -20.20
CA ASN A 536 15.49 24.63 -19.32
C ASN A 536 16.73 23.73 -19.18
N SER A 537 17.83 24.07 -19.87
CA SER A 537 19.03 23.24 -19.92
C SER A 537 20.16 23.80 -19.05
N SER A 538 20.99 22.89 -18.58
CA SER A 538 22.15 23.22 -17.73
C SER A 538 23.45 22.77 -18.38
N GLY A 539 24.50 23.53 -18.13
CA GLY A 539 25.87 23.23 -18.50
C GLY A 539 26.70 22.81 -17.28
N TRP A 540 27.78 22.11 -17.55
CA TRP A 540 28.74 21.66 -16.56
C TRP A 540 30.08 22.38 -16.74
N SER A 541 30.54 23.07 -15.70
CA SER A 541 31.83 23.79 -15.66
C SER A 541 32.92 23.08 -14.86
N GLY A 542 32.59 21.98 -14.19
CA GLY A 542 33.50 21.20 -13.36
C GLY A 542 34.45 20.27 -14.13
N PRO A 543 35.06 19.27 -13.47
CA PRO A 543 36.01 18.37 -14.06
C PRO A 543 35.51 17.61 -15.30
N LYS A 544 36.30 17.60 -16.37
CA LYS A 544 35.94 16.97 -17.66
C LYS A 544 36.15 15.45 -17.70
N ASN A 545 36.85 14.89 -16.73
CA ASN A 545 37.15 13.46 -16.64
C ASN A 545 35.92 12.56 -16.34
N MET A 546 34.76 13.15 -16.07
CA MET A 546 33.50 12.44 -15.87
C MET A 546 32.80 12.08 -17.18
N ALA A 547 33.14 12.72 -18.27
CA ALA A 547 32.44 12.65 -19.56
C ALA A 547 33.19 11.91 -20.67
N VAL A 548 33.97 10.89 -20.31
CA VAL A 548 34.98 10.28 -21.21
C VAL A 548 34.45 9.19 -22.13
N GLN A 549 33.19 8.77 -22.02
CA GLN A 549 32.66 7.69 -22.87
C GLN A 549 31.14 7.86 -23.08
N SER A 550 30.63 7.28 -24.16
CA SER A 550 29.22 7.19 -24.43
C SER A 550 28.53 6.18 -23.51
N ARG A 551 27.33 6.47 -23.02
CA ARG A 551 26.56 5.64 -22.08
C ARG A 551 25.15 5.43 -22.60
N ILE A 552 24.53 4.32 -22.21
CA ILE A 552 23.09 4.13 -22.33
C ILE A 552 22.42 4.46 -21.00
N ALA A 553 21.40 5.30 -21.04
CA ALA A 553 20.81 5.88 -19.84
C ALA A 553 19.28 5.97 -19.94
N CYS A 554 18.61 5.98 -18.77
CA CYS A 554 17.17 6.20 -18.64
C CYS A 554 16.86 7.13 -17.45
N GLN A 555 15.61 7.58 -17.34
CA GLN A 555 15.20 8.40 -16.21
C GLN A 555 15.24 7.61 -14.90
N ALA A 556 15.80 8.21 -13.83
CA ALA A 556 15.75 7.67 -12.47
C ALA A 556 14.47 8.08 -11.71
N VAL A 557 13.75 9.09 -12.22
CA VAL A 557 12.47 9.55 -11.67
C VAL A 557 11.51 9.77 -12.84
N VAL A 558 10.34 9.12 -12.77
CA VAL A 558 9.34 9.14 -13.84
C VAL A 558 8.03 9.70 -13.31
N ASN A 559 7.35 10.53 -14.11
CA ASN A 559 5.99 10.95 -13.80
C ASN A 559 5.05 9.74 -13.89
N PRO A 560 4.16 9.50 -12.90
CA PRO A 560 3.21 8.37 -12.92
C PRO A 560 2.30 8.35 -14.14
N ASN A 561 2.05 9.52 -14.73
CA ASN A 561 1.18 9.68 -15.91
C ASN A 561 1.94 9.66 -17.24
N SER A 562 3.25 9.36 -17.22
CA SER A 562 4.02 9.22 -18.45
C SER A 562 3.54 8.01 -19.26
N GLU A 563 3.46 8.18 -20.57
CA GLU A 563 3.08 7.11 -21.50
C GLU A 563 4.03 5.90 -21.36
N ARG A 564 5.32 6.15 -21.15
CA ARG A 564 6.34 5.13 -20.90
C ARG A 564 6.99 5.33 -19.53
N ARG A 565 7.28 4.20 -18.86
CA ARG A 565 8.01 4.23 -17.58
C ARG A 565 9.52 4.35 -17.81
N LEU A 566 10.07 3.56 -18.73
CA LEU A 566 11.49 3.59 -19.06
C LEU A 566 11.67 4.09 -20.50
N VAL A 567 12.54 5.08 -20.65
CA VAL A 567 12.99 5.55 -21.96
C VAL A 567 14.51 5.50 -21.95
N TRP A 568 15.08 4.61 -22.78
CA TRP A 568 16.50 4.42 -22.91
C TRP A 568 17.05 5.24 -24.07
N ALA A 569 18.03 6.07 -23.81
CA ALA A 569 18.69 6.90 -24.80
C ALA A 569 20.21 6.77 -24.70
N VAL A 570 20.91 6.98 -25.82
CA VAL A 570 22.37 7.08 -25.85
C VAL A 570 22.77 8.50 -25.43
N VAL A 571 23.56 8.61 -24.38
CA VAL A 571 24.20 9.85 -23.95
C VAL A 571 25.62 9.83 -24.53
N PRO A 572 25.95 10.74 -25.47
CA PRO A 572 27.25 10.76 -26.11
C PRO A 572 28.40 11.04 -25.11
N GLU A 573 29.64 10.77 -25.54
CA GLU A 573 30.78 11.29 -24.83
C GLU A 573 30.76 12.82 -24.76
N GLY A 574 31.44 13.41 -23.80
CA GLY A 574 31.40 14.85 -23.59
C GLY A 574 30.21 15.35 -22.75
N CYS A 575 29.33 14.48 -22.28
CA CYS A 575 28.20 14.85 -21.42
C CYS A 575 28.42 14.40 -19.98
N VAL A 576 27.85 15.13 -19.03
CA VAL A 576 27.82 14.76 -17.60
C VAL A 576 26.40 14.39 -17.20
N ILE A 577 26.23 13.30 -16.46
CA ILE A 577 24.91 12.76 -16.09
C ILE A 577 24.59 13.12 -14.63
N GLY A 578 23.46 13.83 -14.44
CA GLY A 578 22.95 14.18 -13.12
C GLY A 578 22.21 13.01 -12.44
N ASN A 579 22.02 13.12 -11.12
CA ASN A 579 21.42 12.10 -10.27
C ASN A 579 19.92 11.79 -10.53
N SER A 580 19.27 12.48 -11.45
CA SER A 580 17.93 12.14 -11.92
C SER A 580 17.91 11.14 -13.08
N VAL A 581 19.09 10.65 -13.51
CA VAL A 581 19.28 9.73 -14.63
C VAL A 581 20.05 8.52 -14.15
N SER A 582 19.59 7.31 -14.48
CA SER A 582 20.31 6.05 -14.29
C SER A 582 20.99 5.63 -15.59
N PHE A 583 22.16 4.99 -15.51
CA PHE A 583 22.85 4.49 -16.67
C PHE A 583 23.49 3.12 -16.43
N LEU A 584 23.75 2.37 -17.50
CA LEU A 584 24.47 1.11 -17.46
C LEU A 584 25.97 1.37 -17.58
N ASP A 585 26.71 0.94 -16.56
CA ASP A 585 28.17 0.87 -16.56
C ASP A 585 28.57 -0.48 -17.21
N LEU A 586 28.77 -0.45 -18.53
CA LEU A 586 29.07 -1.61 -19.32
C LEU A 586 30.58 -1.93 -19.24
N PRO A 587 30.95 -3.22 -19.10
CA PRO A 587 32.37 -3.63 -19.22
C PRO A 587 32.94 -3.26 -20.58
N SER A 588 34.27 -2.94 -20.62
CA SER A 588 34.98 -2.59 -21.86
C SER A 588 34.83 -3.66 -22.96
N GLU A 589 34.82 -4.93 -22.56
CA GLU A 589 34.62 -6.06 -23.47
C GLU A 589 33.26 -6.01 -24.19
N VAL A 590 32.21 -5.53 -23.51
CA VAL A 590 30.87 -5.34 -24.13
C VAL A 590 30.90 -4.17 -25.10
N THR A 591 31.52 -3.05 -24.73
CA THR A 591 31.59 -1.86 -25.59
C THR A 591 32.44 -2.10 -26.83
N GLU A 592 33.54 -2.86 -26.70
CA GLU A 592 34.38 -3.29 -27.85
C GLU A 592 33.61 -4.21 -28.78
N ARG A 593 32.88 -5.22 -28.29
CA ARG A 593 32.03 -6.10 -29.10
C ARG A 593 30.92 -5.34 -29.81
N LEU A 594 30.30 -4.35 -29.15
CA LEU A 594 29.30 -3.48 -29.77
C LEU A 594 29.92 -2.71 -30.94
N LYS A 595 31.14 -2.16 -30.75
CA LYS A 595 31.89 -1.46 -31.80
C LYS A 595 32.24 -2.39 -32.98
N ASP A 596 32.76 -3.58 -32.70
CA ASP A 596 33.15 -4.54 -33.72
C ASP A 596 31.97 -5.01 -34.57
N ARG A 597 30.77 -5.14 -33.94
CA ARG A 597 29.58 -5.62 -34.63
C ARG A 597 28.85 -4.53 -35.40
N PHE A 598 28.80 -3.31 -34.87
CA PHE A 598 27.96 -2.23 -35.40
C PHE A 598 28.73 -1.03 -35.96
N GLY A 599 30.05 -1.05 -35.92
CA GLY A 599 30.92 -0.01 -36.48
C GLY A 599 31.37 1.03 -35.47
N THR A 600 30.44 1.57 -34.64
CA THR A 600 30.77 2.50 -33.56
C THR A 600 30.13 2.04 -32.23
N ILE A 601 30.64 2.55 -31.12
CA ILE A 601 30.04 2.29 -29.79
C ILE A 601 28.64 2.86 -29.75
N GLU A 602 28.43 4.08 -30.26
CA GLU A 602 27.15 4.78 -30.28
C GLU A 602 26.10 4.00 -31.07
N GLU A 603 26.44 3.47 -32.24
CA GLU A 603 25.53 2.63 -33.03
C GLU A 603 25.14 1.36 -32.28
N GLY A 604 26.11 0.70 -31.64
CA GLY A 604 25.84 -0.47 -30.81
C GLY A 604 24.99 -0.18 -29.60
N LEU A 605 25.22 0.93 -28.89
CA LEU A 605 24.39 1.40 -27.80
C LEU A 605 22.99 1.80 -28.28
N GLY A 606 22.87 2.34 -29.50
CA GLY A 606 21.58 2.64 -30.15
C GLY A 606 20.73 1.41 -30.38
N VAL A 607 21.33 0.31 -30.85
CA VAL A 607 20.65 -0.99 -31.01
C VAL A 607 20.21 -1.54 -29.66
N LEU A 608 21.08 -1.50 -28.65
CA LEU A 608 20.76 -1.90 -27.28
C LEU A 608 19.61 -1.05 -26.70
N ALA A 609 19.65 0.26 -26.90
CA ALA A 609 18.59 1.16 -26.47
C ALA A 609 17.25 0.85 -27.13
N SER A 610 17.27 0.51 -28.43
CA SER A 610 16.06 0.12 -29.15
C SER A 610 15.42 -1.15 -28.58
N GLN A 611 16.19 -2.16 -28.24
CA GLN A 611 15.71 -3.39 -27.63
C GLN A 611 15.18 -3.15 -26.21
N LEU A 612 15.88 -2.36 -25.40
CA LEU A 612 15.45 -1.96 -24.06
C LEU A 612 14.21 -1.04 -24.08
N ASN A 613 13.93 -0.39 -25.20
CA ASN A 613 12.72 0.40 -25.44
C ASN A 613 11.55 -0.43 -26.00
N SER A 614 11.63 -1.78 -26.01
CA SER A 614 10.51 -2.59 -26.47
C SER A 614 9.24 -2.35 -25.63
N GLU A 615 8.08 -2.52 -26.25
CA GLU A 615 6.78 -2.37 -25.57
C GLU A 615 6.63 -3.38 -24.42
N ASP A 616 7.03 -4.62 -24.63
CA ASP A 616 6.94 -5.68 -23.61
C ASP A 616 7.77 -5.33 -22.36
N LEU A 617 8.98 -4.76 -22.51
CA LEU A 617 9.80 -4.31 -21.37
C LEU A 617 9.22 -3.08 -20.66
N ASP A 618 8.58 -2.18 -21.39
CA ASP A 618 7.88 -1.05 -20.77
C ASP A 618 6.68 -1.52 -19.95
N LEU A 619 5.87 -2.45 -20.50
CA LEU A 619 4.75 -3.09 -19.76
C LEU A 619 5.26 -3.85 -18.52
N TRP A 620 6.35 -4.59 -18.64
CA TRP A 620 7.00 -5.24 -17.51
C TRP A 620 7.40 -4.23 -16.44
N SER A 621 8.12 -3.17 -16.82
CA SER A 621 8.60 -2.16 -15.87
C SER A 621 7.45 -1.43 -15.16
N LYS A 622 6.33 -1.19 -15.84
CA LYS A 622 5.11 -0.61 -15.26
C LYS A 622 4.45 -1.55 -14.26
N ALA A 623 4.36 -2.84 -14.61
CA ALA A 623 3.73 -3.85 -13.76
C ALA A 623 4.45 -4.01 -12.41
N TRP A 624 5.78 -3.97 -12.39
CA TRP A 624 6.58 -4.17 -11.18
C TRP A 624 7.03 -2.88 -10.49
N ALA A 625 6.58 -1.71 -10.97
CA ALA A 625 6.90 -0.41 -10.39
C ALA A 625 6.44 -0.29 -8.94
N ALA A 626 7.37 -0.06 -8.01
CA ALA A 626 7.06 0.15 -6.61
C ALA A 626 6.59 1.58 -6.31
N ASN A 627 7.18 2.57 -7.00
CA ASN A 627 6.89 4.00 -6.86
C ASN A 627 7.37 4.78 -8.11
N ASN A 628 7.37 6.10 -8.05
CA ASN A 628 7.79 6.96 -9.16
C ASN A 628 9.32 7.00 -9.39
N ASN A 629 10.10 6.55 -8.41
CA ASN A 629 11.54 6.38 -8.61
C ASN A 629 11.80 5.06 -9.32
N VAL A 630 12.69 5.08 -10.30
CA VAL A 630 13.24 3.87 -10.91
C VAL A 630 14.47 3.49 -10.10
N ASN A 631 14.34 2.49 -9.25
CA ASN A 631 15.45 2.06 -8.40
C ASN A 631 16.41 1.17 -9.21
N ASN A 632 17.70 1.18 -8.87
CA ASN A 632 18.71 0.36 -9.56
C ASN A 632 18.28 -1.11 -9.65
N TYR A 633 17.74 -1.68 -8.57
CA TYR A 633 17.32 -3.08 -8.58
C TYR A 633 16.16 -3.37 -9.56
N GLU A 634 15.31 -2.37 -9.90
CA GLU A 634 14.26 -2.53 -10.91
C GLU A 634 14.90 -2.66 -12.31
N ILE A 635 15.96 -1.90 -12.59
CA ILE A 635 16.73 -1.99 -13.82
C ILE A 635 17.55 -3.28 -13.85
N GLU A 636 18.25 -3.61 -12.77
CA GLU A 636 19.07 -4.82 -12.64
C GLU A 636 18.26 -6.09 -12.90
N THR A 637 17.00 -6.10 -12.50
CA THR A 637 16.09 -7.25 -12.66
C THR A 637 15.21 -7.19 -13.90
N LEU A 638 15.45 -6.27 -14.85
CA LEU A 638 14.75 -6.31 -16.14
C LEU A 638 15.08 -7.62 -16.87
N PRO A 639 14.07 -8.36 -17.34
CA PRO A 639 14.27 -9.55 -18.14
C PRO A 639 14.80 -9.13 -19.52
N PHE A 640 15.99 -9.54 -19.85
CA PHE A 640 16.66 -9.09 -21.08
C PHE A 640 17.55 -10.18 -21.65
N GLU A 641 17.44 -10.35 -22.94
CA GLU A 641 18.33 -11.16 -23.75
C GLU A 641 18.50 -10.44 -25.08
N ILE A 642 19.73 -10.26 -25.51
CA ILE A 642 19.99 -9.56 -26.77
C ILE A 642 19.51 -10.40 -27.94
N GLU A 643 18.74 -9.80 -28.84
CA GLU A 643 18.29 -10.50 -30.03
C GLU A 643 19.46 -10.87 -30.94
N GLY A 644 19.50 -12.15 -31.35
CA GLY A 644 20.57 -12.68 -32.22
C GLY A 644 21.68 -13.46 -31.50
N GLY A 645 21.48 -13.85 -30.23
CA GLY A 645 22.42 -14.67 -29.46
C GLY A 645 23.62 -13.90 -28.97
N GLU A 646 24.63 -14.63 -28.40
CA GLU A 646 25.88 -14.03 -27.95
C GLU A 646 26.48 -13.12 -29.02
N PHE A 647 26.94 -11.94 -28.61
CA PHE A 647 27.71 -11.05 -29.47
C PHE A 647 28.89 -11.82 -30.11
N GLY A 648 28.76 -12.18 -31.37
CA GLY A 648 29.87 -12.73 -32.12
C GLY A 648 29.72 -14.10 -32.75
N LEU A 649 28.59 -14.79 -32.59
CA LEU A 649 28.31 -16.00 -33.36
C LEU A 649 27.14 -15.75 -34.33
N PRO A 650 27.31 -15.94 -35.65
CA PRO A 650 26.16 -16.04 -36.54
C PRO A 650 25.39 -17.32 -36.18
N VAL A 651 24.10 -17.19 -35.90
CA VAL A 651 23.18 -18.33 -35.82
C VAL A 651 22.93 -18.84 -37.21
#